data_fcbf94445641adf8c653bdbcb2a38398
#
_entry.id   fcbf94445641adf8c653bdbcb2a38398
#
_cell.length_a   1.000
_cell.length_b   1.000
_cell.length_c   1.000
_cell.angle_alpha   90.00
_cell.angle_beta   90.00
_cell.angle_gamma   90.00
#
_symmetry.space_group_name_H-M   'P 1'
#
loop_
_entity.id
_entity.type
_entity.pdbx_description
1 polymer ?
#
loop_
_entity_poly.entity_id
_entity_poly.type
_entity_poly.pdbx_seq_one_letter_code
_entity_poly.pdbx_strand_id
1 'polypeptide(L)'
;VRRPQSTQDTMFLTKVALGAALLVGAVDQSSAFQAPSVGGLRIASRDAAVSQGARLGRASGLKLRKAALGPKMATQTDIEADTRKTPLSDYRNIGIMAHIDAGKTTTTERILFYTGKSYKIGEVHEGGATMDWMEQEKERGITITSAATTCFWKDKRINIIDTPGHVDFTLEVERSLRVLDGAVAVFDGVSGVEPQSETVWRQADKYKVPRMCFINKMDRMGADFYKAVDSIIDQLAATPAVLQLPIGYEENFNGIVDLVKMKALIWNGEQLGASWDEVDIPDDLKEKADEWRNKLVELAVEQDDDAMMAYLEGEEPSEEKLKELIRKGTLEQSFVPVVTGTAFKNKGVQPLLDAVVDYMPCPLDVPPIAGIDPKDESETNRPSSDKAPMSALAFKIMNDPFVGTLTFARVYSGVMAKGTTVLNSVKNKKERVGRLLEMHAVDRTDVDLAHAGDIVAMIGLKDTTTGDTLCDPAAAVILEKMEFPEPVIKVAVEPASKKEQDKMSEALVRLSAEDPSFRFSRDDETGQTVIEGMGELHLEIIVDRMQREFNVECVVGAPQVSYREAITGTAEVDYTHKKQSGGSGQFARVKIAFSPLEEGGAGFEFSSDIKGGAVPKEYIPGVVKGLESVMNNGIVAGFPIIGVQAKLIDGAYHDVDSSVMAFEIAARQAFKEGLRKANARLMEPVMKVEVITPEDHMGDVIGDINSRRGNVGELGDRSNMKTVKAFVPLANMFQYVSSLRGMTKGRAQYTMELDHYELVPPNVEKDLIGQFRKEEKEDD
;
A
#
# COMPACT_ATOMS: atom_id res chain seq x y z
N VAL A 1 16.24 39.02 -50.63
CA VAL A 1 15.90 38.64 -52.00
C VAL A 1 14.88 37.50 -51.93
N ARG A 2 13.65 37.87 -52.27
CA ARG A 2 12.54 37.04 -52.79
C ARG A 2 12.19 35.70 -52.14
N ARG A 3 10.97 35.68 -51.55
CA ARG A 3 10.02 34.54 -51.51
C ARG A 3 9.75 33.96 -52.93
N PRO A 4 9.17 32.75 -53.07
CA PRO A 4 7.74 32.61 -52.91
C PRO A 4 7.25 31.32 -52.21
N GLN A 5 6.00 31.44 -51.74
CA GLN A 5 4.98 30.52 -51.34
C GLN A 5 4.71 29.31 -52.26
N SER A 6 4.33 28.17 -51.66
CA SER A 6 3.17 27.34 -52.14
C SER A 6 2.80 26.35 -51.03
N THR A 7 1.70 26.54 -50.34
CA THR A 7 0.42 25.77 -50.50
C THR A 7 0.58 24.26 -50.61
N GLN A 8 0.52 23.55 -49.43
CA GLN A 8 0.00 22.18 -49.32
C GLN A 8 -0.24 21.85 -47.81
N ASP A 9 -1.26 22.45 -47.24
CA ASP A 9 -1.82 22.04 -45.94
C ASP A 9 -3.35 22.29 -46.00
N THR A 10 -4.06 21.44 -46.65
CA THR A 10 -5.53 21.32 -46.55
C THR A 10 -6.00 20.05 -47.28
N MET A 11 -5.60 18.86 -46.78
CA MET A 11 -6.19 17.61 -47.30
C MET A 11 -5.90 16.41 -46.39
N PHE A 12 -6.25 16.50 -45.08
CA PHE A 12 -6.21 15.31 -44.21
C PHE A 12 -7.34 15.26 -43.16
N LEU A 13 -8.42 16.00 -43.38
CA LEU A 13 -9.59 16.01 -42.47
C LEU A 13 -10.91 15.67 -43.21
N THR A 14 -10.89 14.77 -44.16
CA THR A 14 -12.14 14.31 -44.82
C THR A 14 -12.03 12.88 -45.35
N LYS A 15 -11.70 11.92 -44.48
CA LYS A 15 -11.81 10.49 -44.82
C LYS A 15 -12.08 9.56 -43.61
N VAL A 16 -12.90 9.97 -42.66
CA VAL A 16 -13.44 9.08 -41.59
C VAL A 16 -14.94 9.31 -41.36
N ALA A 17 -15.65 9.71 -42.40
CA ALA A 17 -17.11 9.81 -42.33
C ALA A 17 -17.75 9.35 -43.65
N LEU A 18 -17.49 8.09 -44.07
CA LEU A 18 -18.29 7.38 -45.05
C LEU A 18 -17.97 5.87 -45.00
N GLY A 19 -18.60 5.16 -44.06
CA GLY A 19 -18.38 3.73 -43.89
C GLY A 19 -19.40 3.04 -42.98
N ALA A 20 -20.54 3.67 -42.76
CA ALA A 20 -21.61 3.08 -41.94
C ALA A 20 -22.99 3.41 -42.52
N ALA A 21 -23.24 3.00 -43.74
CA ALA A 21 -24.60 2.94 -44.29
C ALA A 21 -24.55 2.05 -45.53
N LEU A 22 -24.84 0.75 -45.33
CA LEU A 22 -25.38 -0.19 -46.37
C LEU A 22 -25.17 -1.62 -45.85
N LEU A 23 -26.12 -2.09 -45.07
CA LEU A 23 -26.53 -3.51 -44.99
C LEU A 23 -27.75 -3.61 -44.05
N VAL A 24 -28.87 -3.02 -44.51
CA VAL A 24 -30.20 -3.41 -44.05
C VAL A 24 -30.88 -4.02 -45.30
N GLY A 25 -31.18 -5.30 -45.23
CA GLY A 25 -31.90 -5.96 -46.27
C GLY A 25 -32.14 -7.44 -45.98
N ALA A 26 -33.26 -7.72 -45.38
CA ALA A 26 -34.10 -8.90 -45.52
C ALA A 26 -33.49 -10.30 -45.21
N VAL A 27 -34.02 -10.95 -44.19
CA VAL A 27 -34.85 -12.17 -44.39
C VAL A 27 -35.77 -12.34 -43.20
N ASP A 28 -37.05 -12.32 -43.50
CA ASP A 28 -38.20 -12.66 -42.68
C ASP A 28 -38.38 -14.20 -42.66
N GLN A 29 -38.95 -14.72 -41.63
CA GLN A 29 -39.85 -15.86 -41.44
C GLN A 29 -39.52 -16.75 -40.24
N SER A 30 -40.31 -16.50 -39.22
CA SER A 30 -41.24 -17.46 -38.59
C SER A 30 -40.74 -18.86 -38.22
N SER A 31 -40.69 -19.12 -36.92
CA SER A 31 -41.43 -20.27 -36.37
C SER A 31 -41.64 -20.10 -34.83
N ALA A 32 -42.90 -20.01 -34.50
CA ALA A 32 -43.43 -20.07 -33.16
C ALA A 32 -43.21 -21.46 -32.55
N PHE A 33 -42.77 -21.51 -31.29
CA PHE A 33 -43.06 -22.69 -30.46
C PHE A 33 -43.67 -22.21 -29.13
N GLN A 34 -44.89 -22.72 -28.94
CA GLN A 34 -45.77 -22.48 -27.81
C GLN A 34 -45.23 -23.10 -26.54
N ALA A 35 -45.36 -22.39 -25.45
CA ALA A 35 -45.27 -22.94 -24.08
C ALA A 35 -46.63 -23.53 -23.66
N PRO A 36 -46.67 -24.62 -22.92
CA PRO A 36 -47.91 -25.08 -22.27
C PRO A 36 -48.02 -24.50 -20.86
N SER A 37 -49.18 -23.91 -20.64
CA SER A 37 -49.71 -23.52 -19.33
C SER A 37 -50.30 -24.72 -18.59
N VAL A 38 -49.94 -24.88 -17.31
CA VAL A 38 -50.71 -25.67 -16.34
C VAL A 38 -50.55 -24.91 -15.02
N GLY A 39 -51.53 -24.34 -14.41
CA GLY A 39 -52.73 -24.88 -13.91
C GLY A 39 -52.70 -24.56 -12.42
N GLY A 40 -53.44 -23.52 -11.96
CA GLY A 40 -53.49 -23.09 -10.57
C GLY A 40 -54.21 -24.11 -9.65
N LEU A 41 -53.74 -24.18 -8.44
CA LEU A 41 -54.54 -24.74 -7.36
C LEU A 41 -54.62 -23.76 -6.17
N ARG A 42 -55.83 -23.33 -5.92
CA ARG A 42 -56.24 -22.58 -4.75
C ARG A 42 -56.26 -23.51 -3.53
N ILE A 43 -55.68 -23.05 -2.44
CA ILE A 43 -55.88 -23.70 -1.13
C ILE A 43 -56.85 -22.80 -0.34
N ALA A 44 -57.95 -23.38 0.04
CA ALA A 44 -58.96 -22.83 0.94
C ALA A 44 -58.58 -23.08 2.38
N SER A 45 -58.82 -22.07 3.17
CA SER A 45 -58.88 -22.08 4.63
C SER A 45 -60.05 -22.91 5.18
N ARG A 46 -59.85 -23.57 6.30
CA ARG A 46 -60.93 -23.90 7.23
C ARG A 46 -60.44 -24.07 8.68
N ASP A 47 -61.04 -23.22 9.49
CA ASP A 47 -61.03 -23.23 10.95
C ASP A 47 -61.93 -24.35 11.56
N ALA A 48 -61.78 -24.45 12.90
CA ALA A 48 -62.73 -24.98 13.90
C ALA A 48 -62.59 -26.48 14.20
N ALA A 49 -62.60 -26.90 15.41
CA ALA A 49 -63.03 -26.59 16.72
C ALA A 49 -63.02 -27.85 17.61
N VAL A 50 -62.61 -27.68 18.88
CA VAL A 50 -63.24 -28.17 20.13
C VAL A 50 -63.64 -29.63 20.26
N SER A 51 -63.06 -30.40 21.26
CA SER A 51 -63.66 -30.66 22.56
C SER A 51 -63.11 -31.93 23.29
N GLN A 52 -62.88 -31.76 24.58
CA GLN A 52 -63.18 -32.68 25.73
C GLN A 52 -62.76 -34.17 25.61
N GLY A 53 -61.91 -34.63 26.45
CA GLY A 53 -62.02 -34.89 27.86
C GLY A 53 -61.72 -36.32 28.19
N ALA A 54 -60.93 -36.58 29.18
CA ALA A 54 -61.13 -37.63 30.19
C ALA A 54 -59.88 -37.79 31.09
N ARG A 55 -60.18 -37.83 32.37
CA ARG A 55 -59.28 -38.05 33.50
C ARG A 55 -58.87 -39.52 33.61
N LEU A 56 -57.66 -39.79 34.14
CA LEU A 56 -57.35 -40.58 35.34
C LEU A 56 -55.96 -41.26 35.22
N GLY A 57 -55.19 -41.15 36.30
CA GLY A 57 -54.13 -42.09 36.60
C GLY A 57 -52.87 -41.43 37.22
N ARG A 58 -52.84 -41.33 38.56
CA ARG A 58 -51.65 -41.07 39.39
C ARG A 58 -50.63 -42.21 39.26
N ALA A 59 -49.37 -41.87 39.02
CA ALA A 59 -48.22 -42.54 39.58
C ALA A 59 -47.01 -41.66 39.64
N SER A 60 -46.38 -41.66 40.73
CA SER A 60 -45.28 -40.98 41.33
C SER A 60 -43.98 -40.87 40.52
N GLY A 61 -43.38 -39.70 40.47
CA GLY A 61 -42.02 -39.48 40.89
C GLY A 61 -40.90 -39.84 39.94
N LEU A 62 -40.43 -38.84 39.14
CA LEU A 62 -39.01 -38.47 39.06
C LEU A 62 -38.89 -37.14 38.30
N LYS A 63 -38.50 -36.08 39.01
CA LYS A 63 -38.17 -34.79 38.40
C LYS A 63 -36.84 -34.92 37.66
N LEU A 64 -36.86 -35.19 36.37
CA LEU A 64 -35.78 -34.84 35.49
C LEU A 64 -35.98 -33.38 35.04
N ARG A 65 -35.25 -32.45 35.66
CA ARG A 65 -35.05 -31.14 35.14
C ARG A 65 -34.29 -31.29 33.80
N LYS A 66 -34.96 -31.22 32.67
CA LYS A 66 -34.35 -30.84 31.40
C LYS A 66 -33.94 -29.36 31.52
N ALA A 67 -32.69 -29.14 31.89
CA ALA A 67 -32.04 -27.84 31.62
C ALA A 67 -32.00 -27.71 30.10
N ALA A 68 -32.75 -26.78 29.55
CA ALA A 68 -32.55 -26.30 28.22
C ALA A 68 -31.18 -25.58 28.22
N LEU A 69 -30.10 -26.30 27.89
CA LEU A 69 -28.87 -25.67 27.46
C LEU A 69 -29.20 -25.04 26.09
N GLY A 70 -29.40 -23.73 26.08
CA GLY A 70 -29.18 -22.97 24.87
C GLY A 70 -27.76 -23.23 24.34
N PRO A 71 -27.51 -23.08 23.05
CA PRO A 71 -26.17 -23.25 22.51
C PRO A 71 -25.21 -22.37 23.33
N LYS A 72 -24.35 -23.00 24.14
CA LYS A 72 -23.20 -22.30 24.73
C LYS A 72 -22.45 -21.70 23.56
N MET A 73 -22.34 -20.39 23.51
CA MET A 73 -21.33 -19.72 22.69
C MET A 73 -19.98 -20.31 23.11
N ALA A 74 -19.34 -21.05 22.21
CA ALA A 74 -17.98 -21.52 22.43
C ALA A 74 -17.14 -20.25 22.71
N THR A 75 -16.55 -20.21 23.87
CA THR A 75 -15.50 -19.22 24.16
C THR A 75 -14.26 -19.69 23.41
N GLN A 76 -13.46 -18.77 22.92
CA GLN A 76 -12.26 -19.03 22.10
C GLN A 76 -11.26 -19.99 22.77
N THR A 77 -11.30 -20.14 24.07
CA THR A 77 -10.53 -21.08 24.88
C THR A 77 -10.93 -22.57 24.74
N ASP A 78 -12.07 -22.86 24.10
CA ASP A 78 -12.55 -24.24 23.91
C ASP A 78 -12.17 -24.83 22.53
N ILE A 79 -11.41 -24.09 21.70
CA ILE A 79 -10.93 -24.54 20.39
C ILE A 79 -9.63 -25.31 20.63
N GLU A 80 -9.66 -26.65 20.40
CA GLU A 80 -8.46 -27.46 20.50
C GLU A 80 -7.38 -26.96 19.55
N ALA A 81 -6.25 -26.51 20.07
CA ALA A 81 -5.09 -25.99 19.33
C ALA A 81 -4.40 -27.06 18.46
N ASP A 82 -4.89 -28.29 18.46
CA ASP A 82 -4.25 -29.46 17.82
C ASP A 82 -4.83 -29.79 16.43
N THR A 83 -5.49 -28.81 15.78
CA THR A 83 -6.13 -29.03 14.46
C THR A 83 -5.30 -28.56 13.29
N ARG A 84 -4.08 -28.05 13.51
CA ARG A 84 -3.18 -27.56 12.48
C ARG A 84 -2.67 -28.71 11.61
N LYS A 85 -2.83 -28.57 10.27
CA LYS A 85 -2.36 -29.57 9.30
C LYS A 85 -0.87 -29.44 8.99
N THR A 86 -0.38 -28.21 8.87
CA THR A 86 1.02 -27.89 8.53
C THR A 86 1.67 -27.25 9.74
N PRO A 87 2.81 -27.74 10.26
CA PRO A 87 3.53 -27.10 11.37
C PRO A 87 3.91 -25.66 11.05
N LEU A 88 3.94 -24.78 12.05
CA LEU A 88 4.28 -23.36 11.86
C LEU A 88 5.69 -23.14 11.33
N SER A 89 6.64 -24.02 11.64
CA SER A 89 8.00 -24.06 11.06
C SER A 89 8.01 -24.22 9.54
N ASP A 90 6.93 -24.78 9.00
CA ASP A 90 6.80 -25.10 7.58
C ASP A 90 6.04 -24.04 6.78
N TYR A 91 5.76 -22.89 7.41
CA TYR A 91 5.18 -21.71 6.77
C TYR A 91 6.25 -20.79 6.22
N ARG A 92 5.95 -20.15 5.10
CA ARG A 92 6.70 -19.04 4.52
C ARG A 92 5.70 -17.99 4.07
N ASN A 93 5.69 -16.84 4.73
CA ASN A 93 4.87 -15.69 4.34
C ASN A 93 5.77 -14.71 3.63
N ILE A 94 5.75 -14.71 2.31
CA ILE A 94 6.66 -13.93 1.48
C ILE A 94 5.93 -12.92 0.63
N GLY A 95 6.54 -11.76 0.42
CA GLY A 95 6.17 -10.77 -0.58
C GLY A 95 7.08 -10.85 -1.80
N ILE A 96 6.52 -10.64 -2.98
CA ILE A 96 7.32 -10.45 -4.18
C ILE A 96 7.30 -8.97 -4.51
N MET A 97 8.46 -8.33 -4.43
CA MET A 97 8.65 -6.91 -4.68
C MET A 97 9.60 -6.69 -5.85
N ALA A 98 9.31 -5.70 -6.67
CA ALA A 98 10.09 -5.40 -7.86
C ALA A 98 9.78 -4.02 -8.39
N HIS A 99 10.70 -3.49 -9.20
CA HIS A 99 10.41 -2.37 -10.09
C HIS A 99 9.36 -2.76 -11.15
N ILE A 100 8.68 -1.77 -11.73
CA ILE A 100 7.78 -1.97 -12.87
C ILE A 100 8.56 -2.70 -13.99
N ASP A 101 7.92 -3.66 -14.63
CA ASP A 101 8.51 -4.47 -15.70
C ASP A 101 9.71 -5.33 -15.32
N ALA A 102 10.17 -5.42 -14.07
CA ALA A 102 11.24 -6.36 -13.68
C ALA A 102 10.82 -7.85 -13.78
N GLY A 103 9.52 -8.11 -13.99
CA GLY A 103 8.98 -9.45 -14.18
C GLY A 103 8.39 -10.06 -12.90
N LYS A 104 7.92 -9.23 -11.98
CA LYS A 104 7.27 -9.64 -10.74
C LYS A 104 6.09 -10.58 -10.98
N THR A 105 5.04 -10.11 -11.68
CA THR A 105 3.83 -10.90 -11.97
C THR A 105 4.17 -12.16 -12.78
N THR A 106 5.10 -12.06 -13.74
CA THR A 106 5.58 -13.23 -14.48
C THR A 106 6.20 -14.28 -13.55
N THR A 107 7.02 -13.86 -12.58
CA THR A 107 7.63 -14.77 -11.60
C THR A 107 6.57 -15.41 -10.71
N THR A 108 5.60 -14.64 -10.24
CA THR A 108 4.48 -15.13 -9.42
C THR A 108 3.63 -16.15 -10.20
N GLU A 109 3.28 -15.85 -11.45
CA GLU A 109 2.52 -16.80 -12.31
C GLU A 109 3.28 -18.12 -12.54
N ARG A 110 4.60 -18.09 -12.69
CA ARG A 110 5.43 -19.31 -12.81
C ARG A 110 5.45 -20.10 -11.50
N ILE A 111 5.51 -19.42 -10.36
CA ILE A 111 5.40 -20.06 -9.04
C ILE A 111 4.04 -20.76 -8.92
N LEU A 112 2.95 -20.11 -9.28
CA LEU A 112 1.60 -20.71 -9.26
C LEU A 112 1.49 -21.92 -10.18
N PHE A 113 2.10 -21.87 -11.35
CA PHE A 113 2.11 -22.99 -12.30
C PHE A 113 2.89 -24.18 -11.75
N TYR A 114 4.13 -24.00 -11.25
CA TYR A 114 4.93 -25.09 -10.73
C TYR A 114 4.41 -25.69 -9.44
N THR A 115 3.69 -24.91 -8.62
CA THR A 115 3.02 -25.40 -7.42
C THR A 115 1.65 -26.03 -7.70
N GLY A 116 1.23 -26.12 -8.98
CA GLY A 116 -0.01 -26.75 -9.40
C GLY A 116 -1.28 -25.97 -9.04
N LYS A 117 -1.15 -24.70 -8.70
CA LYS A 117 -2.30 -23.81 -8.42
C LYS A 117 -2.93 -23.25 -9.70
N SER A 118 -2.15 -23.06 -10.76
CA SER A 118 -2.65 -22.71 -12.09
C SER A 118 -2.37 -23.84 -13.07
N TYR A 119 -3.34 -24.14 -13.91
CA TYR A 119 -3.20 -25.16 -14.97
C TYR A 119 -2.59 -24.58 -16.26
N LYS A 120 -2.57 -23.27 -16.39
CA LYS A 120 -1.99 -22.53 -17.52
C LYS A 120 -0.98 -21.54 -17.01
N ILE A 121 0.04 -21.33 -17.81
CA ILE A 121 0.96 -20.23 -17.60
C ILE A 121 0.24 -18.94 -18.01
N GLY A 122 -0.02 -18.05 -17.06
CA GLY A 122 -0.58 -16.73 -17.33
C GLY A 122 0.49 -15.83 -17.96
N GLU A 123 0.22 -15.29 -19.15
CA GLU A 123 1.08 -14.29 -19.77
C GLU A 123 0.52 -12.89 -19.50
N VAL A 124 1.34 -12.02 -18.92
CA VAL A 124 0.94 -10.65 -18.56
C VAL A 124 0.54 -9.84 -19.79
N HIS A 125 1.33 -9.95 -20.86
CA HIS A 125 1.08 -9.22 -22.12
C HIS A 125 -0.20 -9.66 -22.86
N GLU A 126 -0.69 -10.85 -22.57
CA GLU A 126 -1.95 -11.38 -23.15
C GLU A 126 -3.15 -11.16 -22.22
N GLY A 127 -2.95 -10.51 -21.06
CA GLY A 127 -3.99 -10.31 -20.05
C GLY A 127 -4.46 -11.60 -19.37
N GLY A 128 -3.66 -12.67 -19.48
CA GLY A 128 -3.93 -13.99 -18.92
C GLY A 128 -3.44 -14.23 -17.50
N ALA A 129 -2.80 -13.25 -16.86
CA ALA A 129 -2.27 -13.37 -15.53
C ALA A 129 -3.38 -13.55 -14.48
N THR A 130 -3.24 -14.54 -13.61
CA THR A 130 -4.23 -14.87 -12.56
C THR A 130 -4.16 -13.86 -11.41
N MET A 131 -2.95 -13.36 -11.10
CA MET A 131 -2.72 -12.42 -10.00
C MET A 131 -3.18 -11.01 -10.34
N ASP A 132 -3.07 -10.58 -11.60
CA ASP A 132 -3.60 -9.31 -12.08
C ASP A 132 -5.10 -9.50 -12.38
N TRP A 133 -5.93 -9.37 -11.35
CA TRP A 133 -7.36 -9.69 -11.44
C TRP A 133 -8.22 -8.50 -11.92
N MET A 134 -7.74 -7.27 -11.71
CA MET A 134 -8.42 -6.07 -12.18
C MET A 134 -8.23 -5.89 -13.69
N GLU A 135 -9.26 -5.38 -14.37
CA GLU A 135 -9.16 -5.06 -15.80
C GLU A 135 -8.08 -4.01 -16.06
N GLN A 136 -7.97 -3.01 -15.18
CA GLN A 136 -6.96 -1.95 -15.26
C GLN A 136 -5.53 -2.49 -15.14
N GLU A 137 -5.30 -3.50 -14.31
CA GLU A 137 -4.00 -4.18 -14.21
C GLU A 137 -3.64 -4.86 -15.52
N LYS A 138 -4.60 -5.57 -16.12
CA LYS A 138 -4.42 -6.28 -17.40
C LYS A 138 -4.21 -5.34 -18.57
N GLU A 139 -4.97 -4.25 -18.65
CA GLU A 139 -4.87 -3.25 -19.69
C GLU A 139 -3.53 -2.48 -19.65
N ARG A 140 -3.04 -2.19 -18.45
CA ARG A 140 -1.82 -1.39 -18.24
C ARG A 140 -0.57 -2.23 -18.07
N GLY A 141 -0.70 -3.53 -17.78
CA GLY A 141 0.41 -4.44 -17.52
C GLY A 141 1.13 -4.15 -16.19
N ILE A 142 0.47 -3.51 -15.24
CA ILE A 142 1.02 -3.17 -13.92
C ILE A 142 0.13 -3.71 -12.82
N THR A 143 0.72 -4.19 -11.72
CA THR A 143 -0.02 -4.54 -10.51
C THR A 143 -0.38 -3.26 -9.75
N ILE A 144 -1.65 -3.10 -9.44
CA ILE A 144 -2.23 -1.95 -8.74
C ILE A 144 -2.53 -2.32 -7.30
N THR A 145 -3.17 -3.46 -7.09
CA THR A 145 -3.55 -3.94 -5.75
C THR A 145 -2.81 -5.22 -5.41
N SER A 146 -2.40 -5.35 -4.15
CA SER A 146 -1.78 -6.58 -3.69
C SER A 146 -2.75 -7.75 -3.75
N ALA A 147 -2.31 -8.89 -4.29
CA ALA A 147 -3.06 -10.14 -4.33
C ALA A 147 -2.38 -11.17 -3.42
N ALA A 148 -3.19 -11.89 -2.64
CA ALA A 148 -2.70 -12.96 -1.76
C ALA A 148 -3.05 -14.33 -2.33
N THR A 149 -2.09 -15.25 -2.28
CA THR A 149 -2.29 -16.64 -2.68
C THR A 149 -1.53 -17.59 -1.77
N THR A 150 -2.03 -18.81 -1.64
CA THR A 150 -1.39 -19.87 -0.86
C THR A 150 -1.04 -21.03 -1.77
N CYS A 151 0.20 -21.46 -1.74
CA CYS A 151 0.68 -22.63 -2.49
C CYS A 151 1.51 -23.56 -1.60
N PHE A 152 1.88 -24.71 -2.13
CA PHE A 152 2.70 -25.72 -1.42
C PHE A 152 3.89 -26.09 -2.29
N TRP A 153 5.08 -26.15 -1.66
CA TRP A 153 6.31 -26.60 -2.31
C TRP A 153 7.13 -27.43 -1.31
N LYS A 154 7.53 -28.64 -1.68
CA LYS A 154 8.25 -29.59 -0.80
C LYS A 154 7.60 -29.70 0.59
N ASP A 155 6.28 -29.89 0.63
CA ASP A 155 5.46 -30.01 1.85
C ASP A 155 5.45 -28.73 2.73
N LYS A 156 6.07 -27.64 2.32
CA LYS A 156 5.99 -26.34 2.99
C LYS A 156 4.84 -25.52 2.42
N ARG A 157 4.15 -24.81 3.30
CA ARG A 157 3.09 -23.87 2.94
C ARG A 157 3.68 -22.50 2.67
N ILE A 158 3.49 -21.97 1.48
CA ILE A 158 3.97 -20.67 1.08
C ILE A 158 2.77 -19.76 0.83
N ASN A 159 2.63 -18.71 1.62
CA ASN A 159 1.69 -17.64 1.39
C ASN A 159 2.45 -16.52 0.66
N ILE A 160 1.98 -16.15 -0.52
CA ILE A 160 2.59 -15.14 -1.36
C ILE A 160 1.67 -13.93 -1.41
N ILE A 161 2.23 -12.75 -1.15
CA ILE A 161 1.57 -11.48 -1.43
C ILE A 161 2.33 -10.81 -2.58
N ASP A 162 1.64 -10.65 -3.71
CA ASP A 162 2.15 -9.90 -4.84
C ASP A 162 1.92 -8.41 -4.60
N THR A 163 3.00 -7.61 -4.55
CA THR A 163 2.93 -6.19 -4.21
C THR A 163 3.00 -5.31 -5.46
N PRO A 164 2.33 -4.14 -5.50
CA PRO A 164 2.53 -3.19 -6.58
C PRO A 164 3.98 -2.73 -6.70
N GLY A 165 4.38 -2.38 -7.92
CA GLY A 165 5.71 -1.83 -8.18
C GLY A 165 5.73 -0.31 -8.39
N HIS A 166 4.57 0.35 -8.51
CA HIS A 166 4.45 1.76 -8.83
C HIS A 166 4.43 2.65 -7.57
N VAL A 167 5.08 3.81 -7.64
CA VAL A 167 5.22 4.74 -6.49
C VAL A 167 3.87 5.23 -5.96
N ASP A 168 2.88 5.44 -6.83
CA ASP A 168 1.53 5.86 -6.43
C ASP A 168 0.83 4.85 -5.51
N PHE A 169 1.31 3.59 -5.50
CA PHE A 169 0.78 2.49 -4.67
C PHE A 169 1.75 2.07 -3.55
N THR A 170 2.64 2.96 -3.16
CA THR A 170 3.64 2.72 -2.09
C THR A 170 3.00 2.24 -0.79
N LEU A 171 1.79 2.74 -0.49
CA LEU A 171 1.03 2.31 0.68
C LEU A 171 0.61 0.84 0.62
N GLU A 172 0.23 0.34 -0.56
CA GLU A 172 -0.08 -1.09 -0.75
C GLU A 172 1.15 -1.97 -0.46
N VAL A 173 2.33 -1.50 -0.87
CA VAL A 173 3.61 -2.17 -0.57
C VAL A 173 3.86 -2.17 0.93
N GLU A 174 3.73 -1.02 1.59
CA GLU A 174 3.96 -0.87 3.03
C GLU A 174 3.02 -1.74 3.87
N ARG A 175 1.73 -1.77 3.52
CA ARG A 175 0.73 -2.66 4.14
C ARG A 175 1.10 -4.13 3.98
N SER A 176 1.58 -4.51 2.82
CA SER A 176 1.98 -5.88 2.53
C SER A 176 3.24 -6.26 3.30
N LEU A 177 4.27 -5.42 3.29
CA LEU A 177 5.53 -5.66 4.02
C LEU A 177 5.30 -5.84 5.53
N ARG A 178 4.32 -5.15 6.09
CA ARG A 178 3.97 -5.23 7.51
C ARG A 178 3.49 -6.63 7.93
N VAL A 179 2.87 -7.37 7.03
CA VAL A 179 2.29 -8.69 7.30
C VAL A 179 3.10 -9.85 6.75
N LEU A 180 4.27 -9.58 6.19
CA LEU A 180 5.19 -10.57 5.65
C LEU A 180 6.27 -10.94 6.66
N ASP A 181 6.76 -12.18 6.56
CA ASP A 181 7.91 -12.63 7.33
C ASP A 181 9.21 -12.41 6.53
N GLY A 182 9.13 -12.43 5.20
CA GLY A 182 10.25 -12.19 4.32
C GLY A 182 9.82 -11.72 2.93
N ALA A 183 10.77 -11.30 2.11
CA ALA A 183 10.49 -10.80 0.76
C ALA A 183 11.47 -11.31 -0.29
N VAL A 184 10.99 -11.47 -1.53
CA VAL A 184 11.81 -11.74 -2.72
C VAL A 184 11.87 -10.47 -3.55
N ALA A 185 13.04 -9.88 -3.67
CA ALA A 185 13.30 -8.71 -4.51
C ALA A 185 13.69 -9.17 -5.91
N VAL A 186 12.87 -8.87 -6.91
CA VAL A 186 13.13 -9.23 -8.30
C VAL A 186 13.77 -8.05 -9.03
N PHE A 187 14.95 -8.27 -9.58
CA PHE A 187 15.71 -7.28 -10.35
C PHE A 187 15.80 -7.68 -11.82
N ASP A 188 15.81 -6.69 -12.70
CA ASP A 188 16.06 -6.90 -14.13
C ASP A 188 17.56 -7.11 -14.38
N GLY A 189 17.94 -8.19 -15.02
CA GLY A 189 19.35 -8.49 -15.34
C GLY A 189 20.01 -7.48 -16.29
N VAL A 190 19.23 -6.64 -16.97
CA VAL A 190 19.76 -5.57 -17.85
C VAL A 190 19.94 -4.27 -17.07
N SER A 191 18.92 -3.86 -16.31
CA SER A 191 18.90 -2.56 -15.60
C SER A 191 19.53 -2.64 -14.21
N GLY A 192 19.53 -3.79 -13.56
CA GLY A 192 19.95 -3.93 -12.16
C GLY A 192 18.96 -3.32 -11.19
N VAL A 193 19.48 -2.62 -10.19
CA VAL A 193 18.66 -1.85 -9.24
C VAL A 193 18.11 -0.60 -9.90
N GLU A 194 16.83 -0.34 -9.74
CA GLU A 194 16.11 0.81 -10.29
C GLU A 194 15.46 1.63 -9.16
N PRO A 195 15.08 2.91 -9.37
CA PRO A 195 14.66 3.81 -8.28
C PRO A 195 13.51 3.28 -7.42
N GLN A 196 12.55 2.60 -8.04
CA GLN A 196 11.44 2.01 -7.29
C GLN A 196 11.91 0.82 -6.43
N SER A 197 12.93 0.08 -6.90
CA SER A 197 13.56 -0.97 -6.11
C SER A 197 14.19 -0.40 -4.83
N GLU A 198 14.87 0.75 -4.93
CA GLU A 198 15.42 1.43 -3.76
C GLU A 198 14.34 1.85 -2.76
N THR A 199 13.22 2.40 -3.26
CA THR A 199 12.10 2.84 -2.40
C THR A 199 11.53 1.66 -1.62
N VAL A 200 11.21 0.57 -2.31
CA VAL A 200 10.65 -0.63 -1.68
C VAL A 200 11.68 -1.29 -0.75
N TRP A 201 12.97 -1.23 -1.11
CA TRP A 201 14.06 -1.74 -0.27
C TRP A 201 14.14 -0.99 1.06
N ARG A 202 14.12 0.34 1.03
CA ARG A 202 14.10 1.18 2.26
C ARG A 202 12.87 0.92 3.13
N GLN A 203 11.71 0.68 2.52
CA GLN A 203 10.51 0.28 3.27
C GLN A 203 10.70 -1.08 3.96
N ALA A 204 11.30 -2.05 3.27
CA ALA A 204 11.62 -3.33 3.87
C ALA A 204 12.66 -3.20 5.01
N ASP A 205 13.61 -2.26 4.91
CA ASP A 205 14.54 -1.92 6.01
C ASP A 205 13.80 -1.33 7.23
N LYS A 206 12.85 -0.42 7.00
CA LYS A 206 12.01 0.16 8.06
C LYS A 206 11.33 -0.92 8.90
N TYR A 207 10.83 -1.97 8.25
CA TYR A 207 10.14 -3.09 8.91
C TYR A 207 11.05 -4.28 9.24
N LYS A 208 12.35 -4.17 8.98
CA LYS A 208 13.35 -5.22 9.23
C LYS A 208 12.94 -6.57 8.60
N VAL A 209 12.42 -6.53 7.39
CA VAL A 209 11.99 -7.73 6.66
C VAL A 209 13.19 -8.40 6.00
N PRO A 210 13.55 -9.66 6.36
CA PRO A 210 14.57 -10.43 5.67
C PRO A 210 14.25 -10.60 4.19
N ARG A 211 15.27 -10.54 3.33
CA ARG A 211 15.12 -10.52 1.87
C ARG A 211 16.04 -11.49 1.19
N MET A 212 15.64 -11.89 -0.02
CA MET A 212 16.51 -12.50 -1.03
C MET A 212 16.31 -11.80 -2.36
N CYS A 213 17.30 -11.84 -3.22
CA CYS A 213 17.31 -11.22 -4.54
C CYS A 213 17.16 -12.28 -5.62
N PHE A 214 16.31 -12.00 -6.61
CA PHE A 214 16.17 -12.79 -7.83
C PHE A 214 16.52 -11.93 -9.04
N ILE A 215 17.68 -12.17 -9.67
CA ILE A 215 18.10 -11.50 -10.89
C ILE A 215 17.42 -12.21 -12.06
N ASN A 216 16.40 -11.57 -12.60
CA ASN A 216 15.50 -12.08 -13.63
C ASN A 216 15.89 -11.57 -15.02
N LYS A 217 15.30 -12.14 -16.06
CA LYS A 217 15.45 -11.75 -17.46
C LYS A 217 16.88 -11.92 -18.02
N MET A 218 17.59 -12.92 -17.56
CA MET A 218 18.93 -13.24 -18.06
C MET A 218 18.97 -13.64 -19.55
N ASP A 219 17.79 -13.83 -20.17
CA ASP A 219 17.60 -14.09 -21.60
C ASP A 219 17.51 -12.82 -22.46
N ARG A 220 17.47 -11.63 -21.85
CA ARG A 220 17.41 -10.37 -22.60
C ARG A 220 18.78 -9.94 -23.11
N MET A 221 18.78 -9.28 -24.28
CA MET A 221 19.98 -8.64 -24.84
C MET A 221 20.51 -7.57 -23.88
N GLY A 222 21.80 -7.63 -23.55
CA GLY A 222 22.45 -6.73 -22.61
C GLY A 222 22.33 -7.16 -21.14
N ALA A 223 21.77 -8.35 -20.84
CA ALA A 223 21.69 -8.85 -19.48
C ALA A 223 23.12 -9.19 -18.95
N ASP A 224 23.45 -8.63 -17.79
CA ASP A 224 24.72 -8.84 -17.11
C ASP A 224 24.50 -9.09 -15.62
N PHE A 225 24.67 -10.32 -15.21
CA PHE A 225 24.49 -10.75 -13.83
C PHE A 225 25.38 -9.98 -12.85
N TYR A 226 26.66 -9.80 -13.22
CA TYR A 226 27.64 -9.21 -12.32
C TYR A 226 27.40 -7.73 -12.10
N LYS A 227 27.03 -7.01 -13.16
CA LYS A 227 26.58 -5.61 -13.02
C LYS A 227 25.34 -5.47 -12.17
N ALA A 228 24.39 -6.41 -12.27
CA ALA A 228 23.20 -6.40 -11.43
C ALA A 228 23.58 -6.65 -9.96
N VAL A 229 24.53 -7.55 -9.67
CA VAL A 229 25.05 -7.77 -8.31
C VAL A 229 25.80 -6.53 -7.80
N ASP A 230 26.66 -5.92 -8.61
CA ASP A 230 27.37 -4.70 -8.25
C ASP A 230 26.41 -3.56 -7.93
N SER A 231 25.30 -3.43 -8.69
CA SER A 231 24.26 -2.42 -8.41
C SER A 231 23.56 -2.62 -7.06
N ILE A 232 23.45 -3.86 -6.56
CA ILE A 232 22.91 -4.15 -5.22
C ILE A 232 23.86 -3.61 -4.15
N ILE A 233 25.17 -3.74 -4.35
CA ILE A 233 26.18 -3.22 -3.44
C ILE A 233 26.17 -1.69 -3.45
N ASP A 234 26.26 -1.10 -4.65
CA ASP A 234 26.49 0.34 -4.82
C ASP A 234 25.26 1.19 -4.47
N GLN A 235 24.06 0.71 -4.80
CA GLN A 235 22.83 1.51 -4.66
C GLN A 235 22.00 1.15 -3.42
N LEU A 236 22.06 -0.12 -2.98
CA LEU A 236 21.30 -0.57 -1.81
C LEU A 236 22.15 -0.73 -0.56
N ALA A 237 23.48 -0.56 -0.68
CA ALA A 237 24.45 -0.79 0.40
C ALA A 237 24.28 -2.16 1.08
N ALA A 238 23.86 -3.17 0.32
CA ALA A 238 23.62 -4.52 0.80
C ALA A 238 24.80 -5.44 0.45
N THR A 239 25.05 -6.46 1.27
CA THR A 239 26.07 -7.48 1.02
C THR A 239 25.42 -8.68 0.31
N PRO A 240 25.67 -8.92 -0.99
CA PRO A 240 25.08 -10.04 -1.71
C PRO A 240 25.82 -11.36 -1.41
N ALA A 241 25.10 -12.36 -0.90
CA ALA A 241 25.57 -13.74 -0.84
C ALA A 241 25.09 -14.48 -2.09
N VAL A 242 25.95 -14.56 -3.10
CA VAL A 242 25.60 -15.17 -4.39
C VAL A 242 25.52 -16.69 -4.24
N LEU A 243 24.33 -17.25 -4.46
CA LEU A 243 24.09 -18.69 -4.40
C LEU A 243 24.17 -19.36 -5.75
N GLN A 244 23.97 -18.61 -6.83
CA GLN A 244 23.89 -19.17 -8.19
C GLN A 244 24.60 -18.26 -9.18
N LEU A 245 25.27 -18.88 -10.16
CA LEU A 245 25.86 -18.18 -11.31
C LEU A 245 25.13 -18.57 -12.60
N PRO A 246 24.97 -17.67 -13.57
CA PRO A 246 24.35 -18.00 -14.85
C PRO A 246 25.28 -18.82 -15.74
N ILE A 247 24.69 -19.77 -16.49
CA ILE A 247 25.37 -20.50 -17.56
C ILE A 247 24.88 -19.93 -18.90
N GLY A 248 25.75 -19.18 -19.55
CA GLY A 248 25.41 -18.42 -20.76
C GLY A 248 24.66 -17.11 -20.44
N TYR A 249 24.49 -16.31 -21.48
CA TYR A 249 23.83 -15.00 -21.41
C TYR A 249 22.89 -14.82 -22.60
N GLU A 250 21.90 -13.96 -22.46
CA GLU A 250 20.95 -13.62 -23.51
C GLU A 250 20.28 -14.88 -24.09
N GLU A 251 20.25 -15.04 -25.42
CA GLU A 251 19.68 -16.22 -26.09
C GLU A 251 20.36 -17.54 -25.69
N ASN A 252 21.63 -17.47 -25.27
CA ASN A 252 22.42 -18.62 -24.85
C ASN A 252 22.30 -18.97 -23.36
N PHE A 253 21.40 -18.26 -22.60
CA PHE A 253 21.16 -18.62 -21.22
C PHE A 253 20.49 -19.99 -21.12
N ASN A 254 21.28 -21.01 -20.68
CA ASN A 254 20.87 -22.41 -20.67
C ASN A 254 20.63 -22.96 -19.26
N GLY A 255 21.30 -22.41 -18.26
CA GLY A 255 21.31 -23.01 -16.94
C GLY A 255 21.87 -22.09 -15.88
N ILE A 256 22.06 -22.67 -14.71
CA ILE A 256 22.69 -22.02 -13.56
C ILE A 256 23.68 -22.97 -12.90
N VAL A 257 24.70 -22.43 -12.29
CA VAL A 257 25.58 -23.16 -11.36
C VAL A 257 25.10 -22.93 -9.95
N ASP A 258 24.75 -23.98 -9.24
CA ASP A 258 24.41 -23.93 -7.80
C ASP A 258 25.75 -24.01 -7.01
N LEU A 259 26.09 -22.90 -6.34
CA LEU A 259 27.31 -22.77 -5.55
C LEU A 259 27.22 -23.50 -4.21
N VAL A 260 26.04 -23.81 -3.72
CA VAL A 260 25.86 -24.58 -2.47
C VAL A 260 26.17 -26.06 -2.70
N LYS A 261 25.69 -26.60 -3.82
CA LYS A 261 25.90 -28.01 -4.21
C LYS A 261 27.12 -28.23 -5.09
N MET A 262 27.68 -27.18 -5.68
CA MET A 262 28.75 -27.23 -6.72
C MET A 262 28.33 -28.10 -7.90
N LYS A 263 27.14 -27.89 -8.43
CA LYS A 263 26.57 -28.56 -9.60
C LYS A 263 25.96 -27.55 -10.57
N ALA A 264 25.93 -27.94 -11.84
CA ALA A 264 25.24 -27.17 -12.88
C ALA A 264 23.83 -27.74 -13.12
N LEU A 265 22.84 -26.86 -13.19
CA LEU A 265 21.47 -27.19 -13.54
C LEU A 265 21.19 -26.67 -14.93
N ILE A 266 20.97 -27.59 -15.91
CA ILE A 266 20.78 -27.25 -17.33
C ILE A 266 19.35 -27.61 -17.75
N TRP A 267 18.63 -26.65 -18.32
CA TRP A 267 17.27 -26.85 -18.82
C TRP A 267 17.25 -27.32 -20.28
N ASN A 268 16.67 -28.47 -20.55
CA ASN A 268 16.62 -29.11 -21.86
C ASN A 268 15.43 -28.73 -22.73
N GLY A 269 14.92 -27.51 -22.68
CA GLY A 269 14.07 -26.85 -23.68
C GLY A 269 12.65 -27.40 -23.97
N GLU A 270 12.32 -28.65 -23.66
CA GLU A 270 11.13 -29.32 -24.22
C GLU A 270 9.89 -29.43 -23.31
N GLN A 271 9.95 -29.04 -22.05
CA GLN A 271 8.85 -29.25 -21.07
C GLN A 271 8.47 -28.01 -20.26
N LEU A 272 8.40 -26.85 -20.90
CA LEU A 272 8.06 -25.59 -20.19
C LEU A 272 8.92 -25.36 -18.93
N GLY A 273 10.20 -25.79 -18.95
CA GLY A 273 11.12 -25.65 -17.82
C GLY A 273 10.82 -26.56 -16.61
N ALA A 274 9.96 -27.56 -16.75
CA ALA A 274 9.58 -28.45 -15.65
C ALA A 274 10.70 -29.38 -15.17
N SER A 275 11.70 -29.63 -16.00
CA SER A 275 12.84 -30.50 -15.69
C SER A 275 14.17 -29.89 -16.13
N TRP A 276 15.19 -30.24 -15.41
CA TRP A 276 16.58 -29.91 -15.72
C TRP A 276 17.48 -31.11 -15.42
N ASP A 277 18.65 -31.14 -16.05
CA ASP A 277 19.68 -32.12 -15.75
C ASP A 277 20.67 -31.52 -14.75
N GLU A 278 20.98 -32.26 -13.71
CA GLU A 278 22.03 -31.93 -12.76
C GLU A 278 23.34 -32.55 -13.25
N VAL A 279 24.27 -31.71 -13.66
CA VAL A 279 25.54 -32.13 -14.26
C VAL A 279 26.72 -31.46 -13.56
N ASP A 280 27.93 -31.91 -13.88
CA ASP A 280 29.12 -31.25 -13.39
C ASP A 280 29.29 -29.86 -14.01
N ILE A 281 29.91 -28.95 -13.26
CA ILE A 281 30.13 -27.56 -13.70
C ILE A 281 30.99 -27.57 -14.97
N PRO A 282 30.59 -26.83 -16.02
CA PRO A 282 31.40 -26.67 -17.23
C PRO A 282 32.81 -26.17 -16.92
N ASP A 283 33.82 -26.70 -17.63
CA ASP A 283 35.25 -26.41 -17.36
C ASP A 283 35.59 -24.92 -17.42
N ASP A 284 34.90 -24.15 -18.28
CA ASP A 284 35.08 -22.72 -18.45
C ASP A 284 34.51 -21.89 -17.27
N LEU A 285 33.65 -22.48 -16.45
CA LEU A 285 33.06 -21.83 -15.30
C LEU A 285 33.60 -22.32 -13.96
N LYS A 286 34.39 -23.39 -13.92
CA LYS A 286 34.90 -23.99 -12.68
C LYS A 286 35.67 -23.00 -11.82
N GLU A 287 36.68 -22.33 -12.39
CA GLU A 287 37.50 -21.36 -11.66
C GLU A 287 36.65 -20.23 -11.05
N LYS A 288 35.70 -19.75 -11.81
CA LYS A 288 34.80 -18.72 -11.36
C LYS A 288 33.81 -19.22 -10.30
N ALA A 289 33.32 -20.44 -10.44
CA ALA A 289 32.48 -21.07 -9.44
C ALA A 289 33.20 -21.27 -8.11
N ASP A 290 34.48 -21.71 -8.17
CA ASP A 290 35.30 -21.85 -6.97
C ASP A 290 35.56 -20.49 -6.29
N GLU A 291 35.85 -19.45 -7.08
CA GLU A 291 36.01 -18.08 -6.54
C GLU A 291 34.74 -17.60 -5.78
N TRP A 292 33.58 -17.72 -6.42
CA TRP A 292 32.34 -17.28 -5.82
C TRP A 292 31.87 -18.19 -4.68
N ARG A 293 32.18 -19.48 -4.74
CA ARG A 293 31.95 -20.42 -3.64
C ARG A 293 32.75 -20.00 -2.40
N ASN A 294 34.04 -19.67 -2.55
CA ASN A 294 34.88 -19.23 -1.44
C ASN A 294 34.31 -17.97 -0.80
N LYS A 295 33.93 -16.97 -1.61
CA LYS A 295 33.26 -15.74 -1.10
C LYS A 295 31.96 -16.05 -0.32
N LEU A 296 31.17 -16.99 -0.84
CA LEU A 296 29.93 -17.41 -0.18
C LEU A 296 30.21 -18.09 1.17
N VAL A 297 31.21 -18.99 1.20
CA VAL A 297 31.57 -19.71 2.43
C VAL A 297 32.13 -18.74 3.46
N GLU A 298 33.04 -17.82 3.05
CA GLU A 298 33.58 -16.77 3.94
C GLU A 298 32.48 -15.97 4.60
N LEU A 299 31.49 -15.45 3.85
CA LEU A 299 30.35 -14.72 4.38
C LEU A 299 29.47 -15.56 5.31
N ALA A 300 29.30 -16.85 4.98
CA ALA A 300 28.45 -17.74 5.75
C ALA A 300 29.08 -18.13 7.09
N VAL A 301 30.38 -18.47 7.12
CA VAL A 301 31.03 -18.90 8.37
C VAL A 301 31.20 -17.75 9.38
N GLU A 302 31.19 -16.50 8.93
CA GLU A 302 31.17 -15.33 9.83
C GLU A 302 29.97 -15.29 10.78
N GLN A 303 28.92 -16.08 10.49
CA GLN A 303 27.71 -16.13 11.31
C GLN A 303 27.82 -17.06 12.53
N ASP A 304 28.90 -17.87 12.63
CA ASP A 304 29.06 -18.90 13.67
C ASP A 304 30.54 -19.06 14.00
N ASP A 305 30.92 -18.75 15.24
CA ASP A 305 32.32 -18.76 15.69
C ASP A 305 32.97 -20.14 15.55
N ASP A 306 32.21 -21.23 15.79
CA ASP A 306 32.72 -22.60 15.68
C ASP A 306 32.95 -22.95 14.20
N ALA A 307 32.05 -22.56 13.30
CA ALA A 307 32.20 -22.76 11.86
C ALA A 307 33.36 -21.93 11.30
N MET A 308 33.58 -20.72 11.79
CA MET A 308 34.66 -19.84 11.43
C MET A 308 36.02 -20.47 11.83
N MET A 309 36.12 -21.00 13.06
CA MET A 309 37.37 -21.67 13.50
C MET A 309 37.68 -22.92 12.68
N ALA A 310 36.66 -23.74 12.42
CA ALA A 310 36.84 -24.95 11.58
C ALA A 310 37.33 -24.60 10.15
N TYR A 311 36.76 -23.55 9.56
CA TYR A 311 37.15 -23.04 8.26
C TYR A 311 38.60 -22.52 8.24
N LEU A 312 39.03 -21.80 9.29
CA LEU A 312 40.40 -21.33 9.44
C LEU A 312 41.40 -22.50 9.63
N GLU A 313 40.95 -23.65 10.16
CA GLU A 313 41.74 -24.89 10.25
C GLU A 313 41.77 -25.67 8.94
N GLY A 314 41.02 -25.24 7.90
CA GLY A 314 40.96 -25.83 6.57
C GLY A 314 39.85 -26.84 6.38
N GLU A 315 38.83 -26.85 7.27
CA GLU A 315 37.65 -27.70 7.14
C GLU A 315 36.48 -26.86 6.52
N GLU A 316 36.06 -27.24 5.30
CA GLU A 316 34.90 -26.62 4.67
C GLU A 316 33.61 -27.11 5.31
N PRO A 317 32.58 -26.22 5.48
CA PRO A 317 31.28 -26.62 6.00
C PRO A 317 30.59 -27.59 5.03
N SER A 318 29.89 -28.60 5.58
CA SER A 318 29.02 -29.49 4.79
C SER A 318 27.86 -28.67 4.13
N GLU A 319 27.24 -29.28 3.09
CA GLU A 319 26.09 -28.62 2.42
C GLU A 319 25.00 -28.21 3.40
N GLU A 320 24.67 -29.11 4.36
CA GLU A 320 23.65 -28.86 5.39
C GLU A 320 24.06 -27.73 6.32
N LYS A 321 25.32 -27.71 6.79
CA LYS A 321 25.82 -26.66 7.67
C LYS A 321 25.89 -25.32 6.93
N LEU A 322 26.30 -25.34 5.67
CA LEU A 322 26.33 -24.12 4.85
C LEU A 322 24.92 -23.55 4.67
N LYS A 323 23.91 -24.37 4.41
CA LYS A 323 22.51 -23.94 4.33
C LYS A 323 22.02 -23.32 5.64
N GLU A 324 22.38 -23.93 6.77
CA GLU A 324 22.06 -23.40 8.10
C GLU A 324 22.67 -22.00 8.31
N LEU A 325 23.95 -21.84 7.95
CA LEU A 325 24.67 -20.58 8.09
C LEU A 325 24.11 -19.50 7.16
N ILE A 326 23.81 -19.84 5.91
CA ILE A 326 23.19 -18.92 4.95
C ILE A 326 21.82 -18.47 5.49
N ARG A 327 21.02 -19.42 6.01
CA ARG A 327 19.73 -19.08 6.64
C ARG A 327 19.92 -18.13 7.82
N LYS A 328 20.87 -18.39 8.70
CA LYS A 328 21.15 -17.55 9.86
C LYS A 328 21.51 -16.12 9.44
N GLY A 329 22.44 -15.94 8.52
CA GLY A 329 22.82 -14.61 8.02
C GLY A 329 21.68 -13.88 7.29
N THR A 330 20.81 -14.62 6.60
CA THR A 330 19.59 -14.05 5.99
C THR A 330 18.62 -13.53 7.03
N LEU A 331 18.39 -14.29 8.10
CA LEU A 331 17.49 -13.92 9.20
C LEU A 331 18.01 -12.72 10.01
N GLU A 332 19.31 -12.68 10.25
CA GLU A 332 20.00 -11.57 10.92
C GLU A 332 20.23 -10.36 10.00
N GLN A 333 19.92 -10.51 8.70
CA GLN A 333 20.10 -9.48 7.65
C GLN A 333 21.58 -9.05 7.50
N SER A 334 22.51 -9.91 7.84
CA SER A 334 23.95 -9.67 7.66
C SER A 334 24.32 -9.61 6.17
N PHE A 335 23.62 -10.38 5.36
CA PHE A 335 23.72 -10.41 3.90
C PHE A 335 22.41 -10.83 3.25
N VAL A 336 22.32 -10.72 1.93
CA VAL A 336 21.13 -11.09 1.15
C VAL A 336 21.47 -12.18 0.14
N PRO A 337 20.79 -13.34 0.18
CA PRO A 337 20.96 -14.40 -0.82
C PRO A 337 20.58 -13.90 -2.21
N VAL A 338 21.40 -14.22 -3.22
CA VAL A 338 21.15 -13.85 -4.62
C VAL A 338 21.05 -15.11 -5.47
N VAL A 339 19.93 -15.24 -6.16
CA VAL A 339 19.64 -16.30 -7.14
C VAL A 339 19.33 -15.68 -8.50
N THR A 340 19.41 -16.46 -9.58
CA THR A 340 19.25 -15.94 -10.93
C THR A 340 18.40 -16.83 -11.82
N GLY A 341 17.85 -16.25 -12.89
CA GLY A 341 17.04 -16.97 -13.84
C GLY A 341 16.35 -16.10 -14.90
N THR A 342 15.40 -16.69 -15.58
CA THR A 342 14.50 -16.01 -16.49
C THR A 342 13.09 -16.60 -16.35
N ALA A 343 12.22 -15.89 -15.66
CA ALA A 343 10.85 -16.34 -15.41
C ALA A 343 10.09 -16.53 -16.73
N PHE A 344 10.27 -15.62 -17.71
CA PHE A 344 9.60 -15.69 -19.01
C PHE A 344 9.97 -16.97 -19.79
N LYS A 345 11.22 -17.43 -19.72
CA LYS A 345 11.67 -18.68 -20.35
C LYS A 345 11.55 -19.89 -19.41
N ASN A 346 10.91 -19.74 -18.27
CA ASN A 346 10.65 -20.81 -17.31
C ASN A 346 11.93 -21.48 -16.73
N LYS A 347 13.01 -20.72 -16.57
CA LYS A 347 14.29 -21.22 -16.04
C LYS A 347 14.64 -20.50 -14.72
N GLY A 348 15.06 -21.24 -13.69
CA GLY A 348 15.50 -20.70 -12.41
C GLY A 348 14.40 -20.48 -11.36
N VAL A 349 13.11 -20.63 -11.70
CA VAL A 349 12.00 -20.38 -10.76
C VAL A 349 11.85 -21.48 -9.70
N GLN A 350 12.05 -22.74 -10.06
CA GLN A 350 12.02 -23.83 -9.07
C GLN A 350 13.19 -23.75 -8.09
N PRO A 351 14.45 -23.51 -8.52
CA PRO A 351 15.56 -23.19 -7.61
C PRO A 351 15.29 -21.97 -6.70
N LEU A 352 14.58 -20.94 -7.20
CA LEU A 352 14.13 -19.82 -6.38
C LEU A 352 13.17 -20.31 -5.28
N LEU A 353 12.20 -21.18 -5.61
CA LEU A 353 11.28 -21.76 -4.61
C LEU A 353 12.03 -22.62 -3.58
N ASP A 354 13.05 -23.38 -4.02
CA ASP A 354 13.91 -24.12 -3.12
C ASP A 354 14.65 -23.19 -2.15
N ALA A 355 15.21 -22.10 -2.66
CA ALA A 355 15.88 -21.09 -1.84
C ALA A 355 14.93 -20.39 -0.86
N VAL A 356 13.68 -20.12 -1.26
CA VAL A 356 12.65 -19.60 -0.35
C VAL A 356 12.40 -20.57 0.80
N VAL A 357 12.28 -21.86 0.51
CA VAL A 357 12.05 -22.87 1.55
C VAL A 357 13.25 -23.01 2.48
N ASP A 358 14.46 -23.01 1.92
CA ASP A 358 15.69 -23.25 2.67
C ASP A 358 16.12 -22.04 3.50
N TYR A 359 16.02 -20.80 2.98
CA TYR A 359 16.64 -19.63 3.57
C TYR A 359 15.68 -18.59 4.15
N MET A 360 14.41 -18.51 3.70
CA MET A 360 13.50 -17.49 4.16
C MET A 360 12.89 -17.84 5.54
N PRO A 361 12.52 -16.83 6.35
CA PRO A 361 11.99 -17.04 7.69
C PRO A 361 10.64 -17.77 7.70
N CYS A 362 10.40 -18.47 8.77
CA CYS A 362 9.07 -18.91 9.18
C CYS A 362 8.53 -17.97 10.27
N PRO A 363 7.22 -18.01 10.60
CA PRO A 363 6.66 -17.14 11.64
C PRO A 363 7.26 -17.32 13.05
N LEU A 364 8.03 -18.40 13.29
CA LEU A 364 8.72 -18.62 14.56
C LEU A 364 10.09 -17.92 14.63
N ASP A 365 10.68 -17.61 13.48
CA ASP A 365 11.98 -16.92 13.38
C ASP A 365 11.83 -15.40 13.56
N VAL A 366 10.62 -14.88 13.35
CA VAL A 366 10.31 -13.46 13.48
C VAL A 366 10.03 -13.14 14.95
N PRO A 367 10.52 -12.01 15.48
CA PRO A 367 10.22 -11.59 16.84
C PRO A 367 8.70 -11.53 17.12
N PRO A 368 8.26 -11.80 18.37
CA PRO A 368 6.86 -11.63 18.74
C PRO A 368 6.38 -10.22 18.39
N ILE A 369 5.18 -10.13 17.81
CA ILE A 369 4.66 -8.82 17.41
C ILE A 369 4.38 -7.95 18.64
N ALA A 370 4.89 -6.74 18.60
CA ALA A 370 4.67 -5.75 19.65
C ALA A 370 3.24 -5.17 19.55
N GLY A 371 2.71 -4.78 20.69
CA GLY A 371 1.40 -4.14 20.78
C GLY A 371 1.26 -3.40 22.12
N ILE A 372 0.15 -2.71 22.28
CA ILE A 372 -0.17 -1.91 23.47
C ILE A 372 -1.49 -2.43 24.05
N ASP A 373 -1.55 -2.63 25.37
CA ASP A 373 -2.83 -2.90 26.04
C ASP A 373 -3.68 -1.61 26.03
N PRO A 374 -4.90 -1.63 25.47
CA PRO A 374 -5.73 -0.44 25.37
C PRO A 374 -6.24 0.10 26.73
N LYS A 375 -6.00 -0.59 27.85
CA LYS A 375 -6.49 -0.18 29.18
C LYS A 375 -5.51 0.68 29.94
N ASP A 376 -4.22 0.35 29.87
CA ASP A 376 -3.17 0.98 30.65
C ASP A 376 -1.99 1.49 29.79
N GLU A 377 -2.12 1.35 28.46
CA GLU A 377 -1.11 1.74 27.45
C GLU A 377 0.25 1.04 27.65
N SER A 378 0.27 -0.08 28.38
CA SER A 378 1.49 -0.85 28.57
C SER A 378 1.88 -1.62 27.31
N GLU A 379 3.17 -1.71 27.04
CA GLU A 379 3.70 -2.54 25.97
C GLU A 379 3.46 -4.02 26.27
N THR A 380 2.99 -4.74 25.28
CA THR A 380 2.75 -6.17 25.33
C THR A 380 3.20 -6.84 24.05
N ASN A 381 3.49 -8.14 24.11
CA ASN A 381 3.93 -8.91 22.96
C ASN A 381 3.00 -10.09 22.71
N ARG A 382 2.82 -10.46 21.45
CA ARG A 382 2.06 -11.66 21.05
C ARG A 382 2.99 -12.63 20.31
N PRO A 383 3.30 -13.79 20.92
CA PRO A 383 4.11 -14.82 20.27
C PRO A 383 3.32 -15.54 19.17
N SER A 384 3.99 -15.95 18.12
CA SER A 384 3.40 -16.76 17.04
C SER A 384 3.11 -18.18 17.55
N SER A 385 1.96 -18.36 18.19
CA SER A 385 1.53 -19.65 18.81
C SER A 385 0.02 -19.78 18.80
N ASP A 386 -0.50 -20.95 18.45
CA ASP A 386 -1.93 -21.26 18.48
C ASP A 386 -2.51 -21.24 19.90
N LYS A 387 -1.66 -21.43 20.93
CA LYS A 387 -2.06 -21.44 22.34
C LYS A 387 -2.15 -20.05 22.98
N ALA A 388 -1.61 -19.04 22.31
CA ALA A 388 -1.67 -17.66 22.78
C ALA A 388 -3.07 -17.07 22.54
N PRO A 389 -3.45 -15.98 23.26
CA PRO A 389 -4.68 -15.25 22.94
C PRO A 389 -4.69 -14.79 21.49
N MET A 390 -5.84 -14.90 20.82
CA MET A 390 -5.96 -14.56 19.41
C MET A 390 -5.72 -13.07 19.18
N SER A 391 -4.85 -12.77 18.20
CA SER A 391 -4.67 -11.43 17.65
C SER A 391 -4.41 -11.52 16.15
N ALA A 392 -5.03 -10.61 15.41
CA ALA A 392 -4.90 -10.49 13.96
C ALA A 392 -4.89 -9.01 13.54
N LEU A 393 -4.17 -8.70 12.49
CA LEU A 393 -4.11 -7.37 11.89
C LEU A 393 -4.87 -7.38 10.56
N ALA A 394 -5.90 -6.54 10.44
CA ALA A 394 -6.60 -6.30 9.20
C ALA A 394 -5.74 -5.36 8.33
N PHE A 395 -5.10 -5.90 7.29
CA PHE A 395 -4.15 -5.13 6.47
C PHE A 395 -4.71 -4.65 5.14
N LYS A 396 -5.83 -5.25 4.68
CA LYS A 396 -6.48 -4.87 3.43
C LYS A 396 -7.97 -5.10 3.49
N ILE A 397 -8.72 -4.15 2.94
CA ILE A 397 -10.16 -4.26 2.71
C ILE A 397 -10.41 -4.28 1.19
N MET A 398 -11.32 -5.11 0.75
CA MET A 398 -11.74 -5.18 -0.64
C MET A 398 -13.27 -5.32 -0.70
N ASN A 399 -13.92 -4.60 -1.58
CA ASN A 399 -15.34 -4.77 -1.83
C ASN A 399 -15.55 -5.71 -3.03
N ASP A 400 -16.26 -6.78 -2.79
CA ASP A 400 -16.61 -7.77 -3.78
C ASP A 400 -18.09 -7.64 -4.14
N PRO A 401 -18.46 -7.61 -5.43
CA PRO A 401 -19.86 -7.39 -5.85
C PRO A 401 -20.80 -8.52 -5.41
N PHE A 402 -20.29 -9.72 -5.10
CA PHE A 402 -21.10 -10.90 -4.77
C PHE A 402 -21.21 -11.18 -3.28
N VAL A 403 -20.11 -10.99 -2.54
CA VAL A 403 -20.03 -11.35 -1.11
C VAL A 403 -19.94 -10.14 -0.19
N GLY A 404 -19.82 -8.94 -0.75
CA GLY A 404 -19.67 -7.70 -0.02
C GLY A 404 -18.24 -7.47 0.46
N THR A 405 -18.08 -6.84 1.61
CA THR A 405 -16.75 -6.47 2.12
C THR A 405 -15.96 -7.69 2.59
N LEU A 406 -14.78 -7.85 2.02
CA LEU A 406 -13.74 -8.81 2.39
C LEU A 406 -12.66 -8.09 3.21
N THR A 407 -12.40 -8.57 4.41
CA THR A 407 -11.32 -8.07 5.26
C THR A 407 -10.18 -9.07 5.27
N PHE A 408 -9.05 -8.73 4.67
CA PHE A 408 -7.85 -9.55 4.71
C PHE A 408 -7.11 -9.29 6.01
N ALA A 409 -6.75 -10.35 6.70
CA ALA A 409 -5.99 -10.24 7.93
C ALA A 409 -4.94 -11.34 8.04
N ARG A 410 -3.83 -10.97 8.71
CA ARG A 410 -2.85 -11.92 9.20
C ARG A 410 -3.15 -12.26 10.66
N VAL A 411 -3.26 -13.53 10.97
CA VAL A 411 -3.36 -14.04 12.35
C VAL A 411 -1.95 -14.15 12.91
N TYR A 412 -1.62 -13.36 13.92
CA TYR A 412 -0.30 -13.38 14.57
C TYR A 412 -0.24 -14.38 15.72
N SER A 413 -1.32 -14.52 16.46
CA SER A 413 -1.39 -15.46 17.60
C SER A 413 -2.78 -16.05 17.75
N GLY A 414 -2.85 -17.21 18.41
CA GLY A 414 -4.10 -17.89 18.67
C GLY A 414 -4.74 -18.52 17.44
N VAL A 415 -5.99 -18.93 17.60
CA VAL A 415 -6.80 -19.53 16.54
C VAL A 415 -8.10 -18.75 16.40
N MET A 416 -8.45 -18.39 15.19
CA MET A 416 -9.71 -17.74 14.83
C MET A 416 -10.66 -18.76 14.21
N ALA A 417 -11.88 -18.87 14.73
CA ALA A 417 -12.88 -19.77 14.17
C ALA A 417 -14.04 -18.99 13.51
N LYS A 418 -14.61 -19.60 12.49
CA LYS A 418 -15.83 -19.12 11.84
C LYS A 418 -16.97 -18.96 12.86
N GLY A 419 -17.66 -17.83 12.82
CA GLY A 419 -18.78 -17.52 13.70
C GLY A 419 -18.41 -16.98 15.08
N THR A 420 -17.12 -16.86 15.42
CA THR A 420 -16.67 -16.27 16.68
C THR A 420 -16.86 -14.75 16.71
N THR A 421 -16.90 -14.21 17.92
CA THR A 421 -16.92 -12.77 18.15
C THR A 421 -15.51 -12.30 18.49
N VAL A 422 -15.01 -11.35 17.75
CA VAL A 422 -13.71 -10.69 17.95
C VAL A 422 -13.93 -9.25 18.44
N LEU A 423 -12.94 -8.70 19.11
CA LEU A 423 -12.89 -7.29 19.48
C LEU A 423 -12.02 -6.54 18.49
N ASN A 424 -12.57 -5.55 17.82
CA ASN A 424 -11.78 -4.49 17.17
C ASN A 424 -11.30 -3.56 18.28
N SER A 425 -10.05 -3.70 18.69
CA SER A 425 -9.51 -2.99 19.85
C SER A 425 -9.25 -1.50 19.56
N VAL A 426 -9.01 -1.13 18.31
CA VAL A 426 -8.80 0.27 17.90
C VAL A 426 -10.09 1.07 18.06
N LYS A 427 -11.22 0.49 17.63
CA LYS A 427 -12.55 1.13 17.69
C LYS A 427 -13.36 0.74 18.92
N ASN A 428 -12.84 -0.18 19.73
CA ASN A 428 -13.50 -0.76 20.90
C ASN A 428 -14.90 -1.32 20.58
N LYS A 429 -15.02 -2.01 19.44
CA LYS A 429 -16.27 -2.61 18.97
C LYS A 429 -16.13 -4.13 18.84
N LYS A 430 -17.18 -4.85 19.24
CA LYS A 430 -17.24 -6.31 19.03
C LYS A 430 -17.92 -6.61 17.72
N GLU A 431 -17.25 -7.41 16.89
CA GLU A 431 -17.74 -7.85 15.60
C GLU A 431 -17.77 -9.37 15.51
N ARG A 432 -18.59 -9.90 14.60
CA ARG A 432 -18.71 -11.34 14.41
C ARG A 432 -18.11 -11.73 13.07
N VAL A 433 -17.14 -12.62 13.09
CA VAL A 433 -16.58 -13.27 11.90
C VAL A 433 -17.63 -14.19 11.30
N GLY A 434 -18.18 -13.84 10.15
CA GLY A 434 -19.20 -14.65 9.47
C GLY A 434 -18.61 -15.88 8.81
N ARG A 435 -17.70 -15.69 7.86
CA ARG A 435 -16.96 -16.72 7.13
C ARG A 435 -15.48 -16.41 7.13
N LEU A 436 -14.66 -17.46 7.09
CA LEU A 436 -13.22 -17.39 6.85
C LEU A 436 -12.93 -17.99 5.49
N LEU A 437 -12.10 -17.31 4.71
CA LEU A 437 -11.73 -17.70 3.35
C LEU A 437 -10.22 -17.75 3.21
N GLU A 438 -9.72 -18.81 2.62
CA GLU A 438 -8.38 -18.86 2.05
C GLU A 438 -8.47 -18.39 0.60
N MET A 439 -7.62 -17.43 0.23
CA MET A 439 -7.66 -16.77 -1.07
C MET A 439 -6.61 -17.35 -2.00
N HIS A 440 -6.99 -17.51 -3.25
CA HIS A 440 -6.10 -17.85 -4.37
C HIS A 440 -6.37 -16.88 -5.51
N ALA A 441 -5.79 -15.69 -5.41
CA ALA A 441 -6.16 -14.54 -6.25
C ALA A 441 -7.66 -14.24 -6.16
N VAL A 442 -8.44 -14.60 -7.18
CA VAL A 442 -9.92 -14.43 -7.19
C VAL A 442 -10.67 -15.61 -6.59
N ASP A 443 -10.07 -16.81 -6.62
CA ASP A 443 -10.71 -18.02 -6.11
C ASP A 443 -10.71 -18.06 -4.58
N ARG A 444 -11.76 -18.64 -4.02
CA ARG A 444 -12.04 -18.62 -2.57
C ARG A 444 -12.34 -20.00 -2.06
N THR A 445 -11.68 -20.40 -1.00
CA THR A 445 -11.96 -21.65 -0.31
C THR A 445 -12.41 -21.36 1.12
N ASP A 446 -13.60 -21.85 1.49
CA ASP A 446 -14.07 -21.72 2.87
C ASP A 446 -13.21 -22.55 3.83
N VAL A 447 -12.79 -21.92 4.93
CA VAL A 447 -12.09 -22.59 6.02
C VAL A 447 -12.83 -22.37 7.33
N ASP A 448 -12.80 -23.33 8.21
CA ASP A 448 -13.49 -23.22 9.51
C ASP A 448 -12.62 -22.60 10.60
N LEU A 449 -11.30 -22.74 10.48
CA LEU A 449 -10.30 -22.26 11.42
C LEU A 449 -9.15 -21.56 10.67
N ALA A 450 -8.65 -20.49 11.25
CA ALA A 450 -7.40 -19.84 10.86
C ALA A 450 -6.46 -19.82 12.06
N HIS A 451 -5.24 -20.27 11.85
CA HIS A 451 -4.20 -20.44 12.87
C HIS A 451 -3.18 -19.28 12.85
N ALA A 452 -2.37 -19.18 13.90
CA ALA A 452 -1.24 -18.26 13.90
C ALA A 452 -0.38 -18.44 12.64
N GLY A 453 0.02 -17.36 11.99
CA GLY A 453 0.76 -17.36 10.72
C GLY A 453 -0.10 -17.41 9.46
N ASP A 454 -1.42 -17.68 9.56
CA ASP A 454 -2.30 -17.69 8.39
C ASP A 454 -2.63 -16.27 7.91
N ILE A 455 -2.75 -16.13 6.60
CA ILE A 455 -3.31 -14.97 5.93
C ILE A 455 -4.67 -15.40 5.37
N VAL A 456 -5.74 -14.76 5.85
CA VAL A 456 -7.13 -15.13 5.51
C VAL A 456 -7.97 -13.91 5.19
N ALA A 457 -9.03 -14.11 4.40
CA ALA A 457 -10.06 -13.10 4.20
C ALA A 457 -11.29 -13.44 5.06
N MET A 458 -11.89 -12.41 5.64
CA MET A 458 -13.07 -12.52 6.51
C MET A 458 -14.26 -11.81 5.89
N ILE A 459 -15.43 -12.41 6.03
CA ILE A 459 -16.71 -11.81 5.67
C ILE A 459 -17.54 -11.58 6.95
N GLY A 460 -18.25 -10.46 7.00
CA GLY A 460 -19.21 -10.15 8.06
C GLY A 460 -18.77 -9.08 9.03
N LEU A 461 -17.56 -8.56 8.89
CA LEU A 461 -17.06 -7.38 9.62
C LEU A 461 -17.64 -6.12 8.96
N LYS A 462 -18.13 -5.19 9.77
CA LYS A 462 -18.82 -3.99 9.27
C LYS A 462 -18.09 -2.69 9.59
N ASP A 463 -17.46 -2.66 10.76
CA ASP A 463 -16.80 -1.47 11.29
C ASP A 463 -15.27 -1.53 11.11
N THR A 464 -14.72 -2.71 10.79
CA THR A 464 -13.27 -2.91 10.63
C THR A 464 -12.76 -2.23 9.38
N THR A 465 -11.68 -1.46 9.52
CA THR A 465 -10.95 -0.79 8.44
C THR A 465 -9.50 -1.26 8.38
N THR A 466 -8.80 -0.91 7.31
CA THR A 466 -7.37 -1.22 7.15
C THR A 466 -6.55 -0.64 8.31
N GLY A 467 -5.68 -1.47 8.90
CA GLY A 467 -4.87 -1.11 10.06
C GLY A 467 -5.52 -1.46 11.41
N ASP A 468 -6.79 -1.89 11.44
CA ASP A 468 -7.45 -2.27 12.69
C ASP A 468 -6.93 -3.61 13.22
N THR A 469 -6.82 -3.70 14.54
CA THR A 469 -6.48 -4.95 15.24
C THR A 469 -7.73 -5.67 15.69
N LEU A 470 -7.81 -6.95 15.37
CA LEU A 470 -8.84 -7.87 15.81
C LEU A 470 -8.25 -8.83 16.85
N CYS A 471 -8.84 -8.90 18.04
CA CYS A 471 -8.31 -9.70 19.13
C CYS A 471 -9.38 -10.40 19.94
N ASP A 472 -8.94 -11.27 20.84
CA ASP A 472 -9.81 -11.89 21.85
C ASP A 472 -10.36 -10.79 22.78
N PRO A 473 -11.68 -10.69 22.96
CA PRO A 473 -12.27 -9.74 23.90
C PRO A 473 -11.78 -9.86 25.35
N ALA A 474 -11.24 -11.03 25.75
CA ALA A 474 -10.70 -11.26 27.08
C ALA A 474 -9.24 -10.78 27.22
N ALA A 475 -8.52 -10.65 26.12
CA ALA A 475 -7.11 -10.28 26.10
C ALA A 475 -6.88 -9.22 25.02
N ALA A 476 -7.41 -8.02 25.23
CA ALA A 476 -7.32 -6.93 24.28
C ALA A 476 -5.87 -6.51 24.04
N VAL A 477 -5.54 -6.20 22.79
CA VAL A 477 -4.26 -5.66 22.37
C VAL A 477 -4.49 -4.77 21.14
N ILE A 478 -3.79 -3.68 21.02
CA ILE A 478 -3.65 -2.90 19.80
C ILE A 478 -2.27 -3.19 19.26
N LEU A 479 -2.20 -3.87 18.12
CA LEU A 479 -0.95 -4.05 17.40
C LEU A 479 -0.52 -2.70 16.85
N GLU A 480 0.76 -2.54 16.61
CA GLU A 480 1.33 -1.28 16.11
C GLU A 480 0.53 -0.72 14.92
N LYS A 481 0.17 0.55 15.00
CA LYS A 481 -0.61 1.22 13.96
C LYS A 481 0.22 1.42 12.70
N MET A 482 -0.43 1.28 11.55
CA MET A 482 0.14 1.74 10.28
C MET A 482 -0.02 3.25 10.21
N GLU A 483 1.06 3.94 9.89
CA GLU A 483 1.02 5.37 9.56
C GLU A 483 0.73 5.51 8.07
N PHE A 484 -0.26 6.32 7.73
CA PHE A 484 -0.63 6.57 6.35
C PHE A 484 -0.17 7.96 5.94
N PRO A 485 0.57 8.09 4.83
CA PRO A 485 0.99 9.40 4.34
C PRO A 485 -0.22 10.24 3.93
N GLU A 486 -0.09 11.55 4.08
CA GLU A 486 -1.09 12.50 3.61
C GLU A 486 -1.16 12.51 2.08
N PRO A 487 -2.37 12.58 1.49
CA PRO A 487 -2.52 12.74 0.04
C PRO A 487 -1.87 14.02 -0.46
N VAL A 488 -1.27 13.96 -1.65
CA VAL A 488 -0.53 15.11 -2.22
C VAL A 488 -1.23 15.75 -3.40
N ILE A 489 -2.13 15.04 -4.08
CA ILE A 489 -2.89 15.52 -5.24
C ILE A 489 -4.37 15.57 -4.90
N LYS A 490 -5.04 16.63 -5.36
CA LYS A 490 -6.48 16.83 -5.25
C LYS A 490 -7.09 17.05 -6.62
N VAL A 491 -8.25 16.45 -6.85
CA VAL A 491 -9.01 16.54 -8.10
C VAL A 491 -10.48 16.76 -7.76
N ALA A 492 -11.13 17.67 -8.42
CA ALA A 492 -12.58 17.86 -8.30
C ALA A 492 -13.30 16.82 -9.19
N VAL A 493 -14.31 16.18 -8.62
CA VAL A 493 -15.13 15.19 -9.33
C VAL A 493 -16.61 15.57 -9.20
N GLU A 494 -17.27 15.71 -10.33
CA GLU A 494 -18.69 16.06 -10.39
C GLU A 494 -19.49 14.95 -11.06
N PRO A 495 -20.65 14.56 -10.53
CA PRO A 495 -21.50 13.57 -11.18
C PRO A 495 -22.11 14.14 -12.46
N ALA A 496 -22.16 13.36 -13.54
CA ALA A 496 -22.74 13.80 -14.80
C ALA A 496 -24.24 14.16 -14.69
N SER A 497 -24.92 13.64 -13.67
CA SER A 497 -26.31 13.96 -13.38
C SER A 497 -26.64 13.89 -11.89
N LYS A 498 -27.70 14.62 -11.47
CA LYS A 498 -28.20 14.57 -10.09
C LYS A 498 -28.57 13.16 -9.60
N LYS A 499 -28.92 12.24 -10.49
CA LYS A 499 -29.26 10.85 -10.13
C LYS A 499 -28.03 10.02 -9.77
N GLU A 500 -26.86 10.43 -10.24
CA GLU A 500 -25.61 9.72 -9.99
C GLU A 500 -24.87 10.22 -8.74
N GLN A 501 -25.33 11.33 -8.17
CA GLN A 501 -24.72 11.90 -6.97
C GLN A 501 -24.76 10.93 -5.78
N ASP A 502 -25.89 10.24 -5.57
CA ASP A 502 -26.01 9.27 -4.47
C ASP A 502 -25.13 8.06 -4.70
N LYS A 503 -25.08 7.56 -5.95
CA LYS A 503 -24.21 6.44 -6.33
C LYS A 503 -22.73 6.83 -6.19
N MET A 504 -22.36 8.03 -6.63
CA MET A 504 -21.01 8.55 -6.50
C MET A 504 -20.59 8.62 -5.03
N SER A 505 -21.47 9.14 -4.17
CA SER A 505 -21.20 9.20 -2.73
C SER A 505 -21.03 7.81 -2.13
N GLU A 506 -21.85 6.83 -2.51
CA GLU A 506 -21.70 5.43 -2.07
C GLU A 506 -20.39 4.80 -2.58
N ALA A 507 -20.04 5.03 -3.84
CA ALA A 507 -18.77 4.55 -4.43
C ALA A 507 -17.56 5.13 -3.70
N LEU A 508 -17.54 6.45 -3.45
CA LEU A 508 -16.46 7.12 -2.74
C LEU A 508 -16.28 6.60 -1.31
N VAL A 509 -17.38 6.37 -0.58
CA VAL A 509 -17.33 5.77 0.77
C VAL A 509 -16.71 4.37 0.74
N ARG A 510 -17.10 3.54 -0.23
CA ARG A 510 -16.56 2.18 -0.37
C ARG A 510 -15.08 2.18 -0.75
N LEU A 511 -14.69 3.02 -1.71
CA LEU A 511 -13.31 3.15 -2.15
C LEU A 511 -12.40 3.71 -1.04
N SER A 512 -12.86 4.69 -0.28
CA SER A 512 -12.13 5.22 0.87
C SER A 512 -12.01 4.21 2.03
N ALA A 513 -12.94 3.28 2.15
CA ALA A 513 -12.80 2.18 3.13
C ALA A 513 -11.75 1.14 2.71
N GLU A 514 -11.53 0.96 1.41
CA GLU A 514 -10.49 0.06 0.88
C GLU A 514 -9.10 0.66 0.98
N ASP A 515 -8.98 1.94 0.62
CA ASP A 515 -7.70 2.65 0.52
C ASP A 515 -7.65 3.84 1.48
N PRO A 516 -6.91 3.74 2.59
CA PRO A 516 -6.76 4.84 3.54
C PRO A 516 -5.99 6.06 3.01
N SER A 517 -5.22 5.90 1.90
CA SER A 517 -4.55 7.03 1.24
C SER A 517 -5.48 7.81 0.31
N PHE A 518 -6.63 7.24 -0.01
CA PHE A 518 -7.68 7.89 -0.74
C PHE A 518 -8.65 8.58 0.22
N ARG A 519 -8.80 9.87 0.10
CA ARG A 519 -9.76 10.68 0.87
C ARG A 519 -10.69 11.39 -0.08
N PHE A 520 -11.87 11.68 0.41
CA PHE A 520 -12.79 12.56 -0.27
C PHE A 520 -13.46 13.51 0.73
N SER A 521 -13.70 14.69 0.30
CA SER A 521 -14.42 15.72 1.07
C SER A 521 -15.37 16.47 0.15
N ARG A 522 -16.38 17.04 0.72
CA ARG A 522 -17.20 18.03 0.03
C ARG A 522 -16.71 19.39 0.49
N ASP A 523 -16.38 20.21 -0.46
CA ASP A 523 -16.07 21.61 -0.21
C ASP A 523 -17.39 22.33 0.14
N ASP A 524 -17.47 22.88 1.36
CA ASP A 524 -18.69 23.54 1.85
C ASP A 524 -18.92 24.88 1.16
N GLU A 525 -17.90 25.50 0.57
CA GLU A 525 -17.99 26.78 -0.12
C GLU A 525 -18.39 26.62 -1.58
N THR A 526 -17.74 25.70 -2.30
CA THR A 526 -18.00 25.43 -3.72
C THR A 526 -19.07 24.35 -3.94
N GLY A 527 -19.36 23.56 -2.93
CA GLY A 527 -20.24 22.40 -3.04
C GLY A 527 -19.68 21.26 -3.87
N GLN A 528 -18.43 21.39 -4.37
CA GLN A 528 -17.74 20.37 -5.16
C GLN A 528 -17.33 19.19 -4.29
N THR A 529 -17.29 18.01 -4.91
CA THR A 529 -16.68 16.85 -4.29
C THR A 529 -15.22 16.78 -4.71
N VAL A 530 -14.32 16.90 -3.75
CA VAL A 530 -12.88 16.82 -3.96
C VAL A 530 -12.39 15.44 -3.55
N ILE A 531 -11.65 14.79 -4.41
CA ILE A 531 -10.94 13.53 -4.14
C ILE A 531 -9.44 13.80 -4.02
N GLU A 532 -8.82 13.13 -3.07
CA GLU A 532 -7.41 13.32 -2.73
C GLU A 532 -6.69 11.97 -2.81
N GLY A 533 -5.48 11.96 -3.36
CA GLY A 533 -4.70 10.74 -3.57
C GLY A 533 -3.20 10.96 -3.62
N MET A 534 -2.46 9.85 -3.73
CA MET A 534 -1.00 9.83 -3.68
C MET A 534 -0.33 10.23 -4.99
N GLY A 535 -1.05 10.14 -6.12
CA GLY A 535 -0.54 10.48 -7.43
C GLY A 535 -1.62 10.53 -8.50
N GLU A 536 -1.23 10.96 -9.70
CA GLU A 536 -2.15 11.13 -10.84
C GLU A 536 -2.74 9.77 -11.25
N LEU A 537 -1.88 8.75 -11.38
CA LEU A 537 -2.31 7.40 -11.73
C LEU A 537 -3.24 6.81 -10.67
N HIS A 538 -2.99 7.08 -9.40
CA HIS A 538 -3.85 6.63 -8.31
C HIS A 538 -5.28 7.18 -8.46
N LEU A 539 -5.42 8.50 -8.65
CA LEU A 539 -6.74 9.13 -8.82
C LEU A 539 -7.43 8.72 -10.12
N GLU A 540 -6.65 8.55 -11.20
CA GLU A 540 -7.18 8.06 -12.49
C GLU A 540 -7.80 6.66 -12.32
N ILE A 541 -7.15 5.76 -11.59
CA ILE A 541 -7.67 4.42 -11.31
C ILE A 541 -8.92 4.48 -10.43
N ILE A 542 -8.95 5.33 -9.41
CA ILE A 542 -10.12 5.52 -8.57
C ILE A 542 -11.33 5.97 -9.40
N VAL A 543 -11.13 6.93 -10.31
CA VAL A 543 -12.18 7.43 -11.22
C VAL A 543 -12.63 6.34 -12.18
N ASP A 544 -11.72 5.60 -12.76
CA ASP A 544 -12.03 4.48 -13.67
C ASP A 544 -12.79 3.36 -12.92
N ARG A 545 -12.43 3.06 -11.67
CA ARG A 545 -13.17 2.12 -10.81
C ARG A 545 -14.58 2.61 -10.50
N MET A 546 -14.77 3.91 -10.23
CA MET A 546 -16.13 4.47 -10.05
C MET A 546 -16.98 4.23 -11.30
N GLN A 547 -16.41 4.40 -12.47
CA GLN A 547 -17.11 4.20 -13.73
C GLN A 547 -17.41 2.72 -14.00
N ARG A 548 -16.43 1.82 -13.90
CA ARG A 548 -16.57 0.40 -14.27
C ARG A 548 -17.28 -0.44 -13.21
N GLU A 549 -16.91 -0.29 -11.93
CA GLU A 549 -17.42 -1.15 -10.86
C GLU A 549 -18.76 -0.63 -10.30
N PHE A 550 -18.93 0.70 -10.23
CA PHE A 550 -20.12 1.32 -9.63
C PHE A 550 -21.08 1.93 -10.65
N ASN A 551 -20.73 1.93 -11.95
CA ASN A 551 -21.50 2.56 -13.03
C ASN A 551 -21.86 4.03 -12.70
N VAL A 552 -20.86 4.81 -12.31
CA VAL A 552 -20.97 6.24 -12.02
C VAL A 552 -20.28 7.02 -13.13
N GLU A 553 -21.04 7.77 -13.91
CA GLU A 553 -20.49 8.73 -14.86
C GLU A 553 -20.15 10.02 -14.11
N CYS A 554 -18.88 10.42 -14.14
CA CYS A 554 -18.40 11.64 -13.51
C CYS A 554 -17.50 12.43 -14.45
N VAL A 555 -17.49 13.76 -14.24
CA VAL A 555 -16.58 14.69 -14.90
C VAL A 555 -15.46 15.01 -13.93
N VAL A 556 -14.23 14.91 -14.41
CA VAL A 556 -13.02 15.16 -13.60
C VAL A 556 -12.51 16.55 -13.92
N GLY A 557 -12.34 17.38 -12.90
CA GLY A 557 -11.71 18.68 -13.00
C GLY A 557 -10.17 18.59 -13.06
N ALA A 558 -9.51 19.71 -13.27
CA ALA A 558 -8.06 19.76 -13.24
C ALA A 558 -7.54 19.35 -11.84
N PRO A 559 -6.39 18.64 -11.78
CA PRO A 559 -5.79 18.30 -10.50
C PRO A 559 -5.52 19.54 -9.66
N GLN A 560 -5.89 19.51 -8.39
CA GLN A 560 -5.58 20.58 -7.46
C GLN A 560 -4.33 20.23 -6.65
N VAL A 561 -3.44 21.20 -6.51
CA VAL A 561 -2.22 21.06 -5.70
C VAL A 561 -2.57 21.35 -4.24
N SER A 562 -2.12 20.51 -3.33
CA SER A 562 -2.31 20.69 -1.90
C SER A 562 -1.33 21.75 -1.36
N TYR A 563 -1.64 23.01 -1.58
CA TYR A 563 -0.88 24.11 -0.99
C TYR A 563 -1.00 24.11 0.54
N ARG A 564 -0.05 24.77 1.18
CA ARG A 564 -0.04 25.03 2.62
C ARG A 564 0.21 26.51 2.87
N GLU A 565 -0.07 26.96 4.08
CA GLU A 565 0.32 28.29 4.51
C GLU A 565 1.32 28.18 5.68
N ALA A 566 2.31 29.04 5.69
CA ALA A 566 3.27 29.12 6.80
C ALA A 566 3.61 30.58 7.12
N ILE A 567 3.96 30.84 8.37
CA ILE A 567 4.43 32.16 8.77
C ILE A 567 5.94 32.26 8.56
N THR A 568 6.38 33.42 8.04
CA THR A 568 7.82 33.69 7.79
C THR A 568 8.45 34.58 8.86
N GLY A 569 7.63 35.19 9.70
CA GLY A 569 8.06 36.10 10.76
C GLY A 569 7.46 35.75 12.12
N THR A 570 7.88 36.47 13.14
CA THR A 570 7.32 36.37 14.47
C THR A 570 6.34 37.49 14.73
N ALA A 571 5.26 37.20 15.46
CA ALA A 571 4.27 38.22 15.84
C ALA A 571 3.77 37.99 17.27
N GLU A 572 3.54 39.09 17.95
CA GLU A 572 2.87 39.08 19.25
C GLU A 572 1.51 39.76 19.13
N VAL A 573 0.46 39.09 19.58
CA VAL A 573 -0.91 39.57 19.51
C VAL A 573 -1.54 39.59 20.89
N ASP A 574 -2.11 40.72 21.26
CA ASP A 574 -2.90 40.90 22.46
C ASP A 574 -4.35 41.16 22.04
N TYR A 575 -5.18 40.15 22.13
CA TYR A 575 -6.57 40.20 21.67
C TYR A 575 -7.54 40.07 22.84
N THR A 576 -8.55 40.99 22.85
CA THR A 576 -9.61 40.95 23.85
C THR A 576 -10.96 40.70 23.16
N HIS A 577 -11.59 39.58 23.47
CA HIS A 577 -12.95 39.29 23.11
C HIS A 577 -13.87 39.82 24.22
N LYS A 578 -14.75 40.77 23.85
CA LYS A 578 -15.79 41.33 24.74
C LYS A 578 -17.09 41.43 23.98
N LYS A 579 -18.11 40.70 24.41
CA LYS A 579 -19.45 40.76 23.83
C LYS A 579 -20.48 40.86 24.97
N GLN A 580 -21.34 41.82 24.89
CA GLN A 580 -22.42 42.05 25.85
C GLN A 580 -23.74 42.13 25.08
N SER A 581 -24.59 41.11 25.18
CA SER A 581 -25.91 41.06 24.53
C SER A 581 -26.91 40.44 25.49
N GLY A 582 -27.60 41.25 26.26
CA GLY A 582 -28.80 40.91 27.01
C GLY A 582 -28.79 39.62 27.83
N GLY A 583 -27.84 39.41 28.73
CA GLY A 583 -27.63 38.20 29.54
C GLY A 583 -26.21 38.14 30.08
N SER A 584 -25.69 36.96 30.43
CA SER A 584 -24.27 36.80 30.79
C SER A 584 -23.37 37.23 29.62
N GLY A 585 -22.44 38.14 29.88
CA GLY A 585 -21.44 38.62 28.89
C GLY A 585 -20.45 37.55 28.49
N GLN A 586 -19.64 37.86 27.46
CA GLN A 586 -18.49 37.04 27.10
C GLN A 586 -17.23 37.90 27.22
N PHE A 587 -16.26 37.45 27.98
CA PHE A 587 -14.98 38.14 28.14
C PHE A 587 -13.84 37.15 28.13
N ALA A 588 -12.83 37.40 27.29
CA ALA A 588 -11.54 36.69 27.32
C ALA A 588 -10.45 37.56 26.68
N ARG A 589 -9.35 37.73 27.35
CA ARG A 589 -8.13 38.36 26.79
C ARG A 589 -7.01 37.34 26.72
N VAL A 590 -6.38 37.25 25.56
CA VAL A 590 -5.23 36.35 25.33
C VAL A 590 -4.09 37.15 24.69
N LYS A 591 -2.88 36.94 25.19
CA LYS A 591 -1.67 37.48 24.61
C LYS A 591 -0.79 36.34 24.18
N ILE A 592 -0.63 36.18 22.87
CA ILE A 592 0.02 35.01 22.24
C ILE A 592 1.14 35.48 21.33
N ALA A 593 2.31 34.86 21.46
CA ALA A 593 3.41 35.00 20.52
C ALA A 593 3.36 33.85 19.53
N PHE A 594 3.49 34.18 18.28
CA PHE A 594 3.56 33.23 17.16
C PHE A 594 4.94 33.29 16.53
N SER A 595 5.54 32.14 16.27
CA SER A 595 6.82 31.99 15.60
C SER A 595 6.80 30.77 14.68
N PRO A 596 7.60 30.78 13.59
CA PRO A 596 7.79 29.56 12.83
C PRO A 596 8.48 28.51 13.71
N LEU A 597 8.15 27.22 13.47
CA LEU A 597 8.90 26.11 14.07
C LEU A 597 10.31 26.06 13.51
N GLU A 598 11.28 25.65 14.32
CA GLU A 598 12.66 25.45 13.87
C GLU A 598 12.71 24.33 12.84
N GLU A 599 13.58 24.45 11.86
CA GLU A 599 13.82 23.65 10.65
C GLU A 599 12.97 22.35 10.49
N GLY A 600 11.97 22.41 9.60
CA GLY A 600 11.32 21.22 9.05
C GLY A 600 10.11 20.68 9.83
N GLY A 601 9.74 21.28 10.95
CA GLY A 601 8.55 20.89 11.70
C GLY A 601 7.25 21.21 10.97
N ALA A 602 6.57 20.20 10.42
CA ALA A 602 5.26 20.35 9.76
C ALA A 602 4.08 20.48 10.74
N GLY A 603 4.34 20.45 12.06
CA GLY A 603 3.33 20.40 13.10
C GLY A 603 2.87 21.74 13.64
N PHE A 604 2.00 21.68 14.65
CA PHE A 604 1.61 22.81 15.49
C PHE A 604 2.07 22.54 16.92
N GLU A 605 2.81 23.50 17.49
CA GLU A 605 3.24 23.42 18.88
C GLU A 605 2.58 24.52 19.70
N PHE A 606 2.02 24.11 20.84
CA PHE A 606 1.47 25.05 21.81
C PHE A 606 2.27 24.98 23.12
N SER A 607 2.65 26.15 23.64
CA SER A 607 3.23 26.28 24.95
C SER A 607 2.56 27.41 25.75
N SER A 608 2.60 27.30 27.09
CA SER A 608 2.03 28.31 27.99
C SER A 608 3.02 28.73 29.04
N ASP A 609 3.36 30.02 29.05
CA ASP A 609 4.25 30.65 30.01
C ASP A 609 3.48 31.55 31.02
N ILE A 610 2.19 31.26 31.23
CA ILE A 610 1.35 32.05 32.13
C ILE A 610 1.92 32.06 33.53
N LYS A 611 2.16 33.28 34.08
CA LYS A 611 2.60 33.51 35.44
C LYS A 611 1.49 34.15 36.26
N GLY A 612 1.37 33.76 37.54
CA GLY A 612 0.43 34.42 38.48
C GLY A 612 -1.07 34.13 38.24
N GLY A 613 -1.44 33.13 37.44
CA GLY A 613 -2.84 32.73 37.26
C GLY A 613 -3.65 33.70 36.40
N ALA A 614 -3.03 34.50 35.54
CA ALA A 614 -3.69 35.45 34.66
C ALA A 614 -4.72 34.79 33.72
N VAL A 615 -4.51 33.53 33.34
CA VAL A 615 -5.48 32.64 32.69
C VAL A 615 -5.58 31.36 33.52
N PRO A 616 -6.73 31.05 34.10
CA PRO A 616 -6.98 29.78 34.78
C PRO A 616 -6.74 28.57 33.89
N LYS A 617 -6.21 27.47 34.47
CA LYS A 617 -5.86 26.25 33.73
C LYS A 617 -7.06 25.65 32.99
N GLU A 618 -8.26 25.83 33.51
CA GLU A 618 -9.52 25.35 32.92
C GLU A 618 -9.87 26.02 31.58
N TYR A 619 -9.32 27.20 31.25
CA TYR A 619 -9.55 27.90 29.99
C TYR A 619 -8.46 27.66 28.95
N ILE A 620 -7.31 27.11 29.32
CA ILE A 620 -6.21 26.79 28.39
C ILE A 620 -6.67 25.81 27.29
N PRO A 621 -7.43 24.74 27.59
CA PRO A 621 -7.97 23.87 26.52
C PRO A 621 -8.82 24.62 25.49
N GLY A 622 -9.54 25.66 25.92
CA GLY A 622 -10.29 26.53 25.00
C GLY A 622 -9.37 27.34 24.08
N VAL A 623 -8.24 27.81 24.61
CA VAL A 623 -7.22 28.51 23.78
C VAL A 623 -6.68 27.56 22.72
N VAL A 624 -6.23 26.36 23.12
CA VAL A 624 -5.70 25.35 22.19
C VAL A 624 -6.71 25.03 21.10
N LYS A 625 -7.94 24.69 21.48
CA LYS A 625 -9.01 24.38 20.53
C LYS A 625 -9.32 25.53 19.57
N GLY A 626 -9.24 26.78 20.09
CA GLY A 626 -9.41 27.98 19.25
C GLY A 626 -8.31 28.14 18.21
N LEU A 627 -7.06 27.85 18.57
CA LEU A 627 -5.93 27.87 17.65
C LEU A 627 -6.03 26.74 16.62
N GLU A 628 -6.24 25.52 17.06
CA GLU A 628 -6.38 24.34 16.18
C GLU A 628 -7.50 24.51 15.16
N SER A 629 -8.61 25.16 15.54
CA SER A 629 -9.74 25.40 14.62
C SER A 629 -9.41 26.28 13.41
N VAL A 630 -8.31 27.04 13.46
CA VAL A 630 -7.85 27.90 12.34
C VAL A 630 -6.78 27.21 11.51
N MET A 631 -6.10 26.20 12.07
CA MET A 631 -5.00 25.51 11.37
C MET A 631 -5.44 24.91 10.03
N ASN A 632 -6.67 24.45 9.94
CA ASN A 632 -7.20 23.84 8.72
C ASN A 632 -7.68 24.87 7.68
N ASN A 633 -7.78 26.15 8.05
CA ASN A 633 -8.33 27.18 7.19
C ASN A 633 -7.49 28.47 7.31
N GLY A 634 -6.48 28.59 6.48
CA GLY A 634 -5.54 29.71 6.47
C GLY A 634 -6.17 31.05 6.09
N ILE A 635 -5.35 32.08 6.06
CA ILE A 635 -5.82 33.45 5.81
C ILE A 635 -5.36 34.03 4.48
N VAL A 636 -4.43 33.38 3.78
CA VAL A 636 -3.85 33.85 2.50
C VAL A 636 -4.75 33.40 1.36
N ALA A 637 -5.03 32.11 1.29
CA ALA A 637 -5.84 31.47 0.27
C ALA A 637 -6.69 30.30 0.82
N GLY A 638 -6.84 30.21 2.16
CA GLY A 638 -7.69 29.19 2.81
C GLY A 638 -7.02 27.81 2.98
N PHE A 639 -5.75 27.66 2.71
CA PHE A 639 -5.06 26.38 2.83
C PHE A 639 -4.62 26.07 4.27
N PRO A 640 -4.49 24.78 4.66
CA PRO A 640 -4.02 24.42 5.98
C PRO A 640 -2.66 25.04 6.32
N ILE A 641 -2.54 25.45 7.59
CA ILE A 641 -1.34 26.10 8.10
C ILE A 641 -0.40 25.05 8.68
N ILE A 642 0.89 25.16 8.43
CA ILE A 642 1.92 24.27 8.96
C ILE A 642 3.07 25.05 9.59
N GLY A 643 3.84 24.38 10.47
CA GLY A 643 5.08 24.91 11.01
C GLY A 643 4.91 26.11 11.94
N VAL A 644 3.87 26.14 12.79
CA VAL A 644 3.60 27.26 13.70
C VAL A 644 3.75 26.85 15.16
N GLN A 645 4.53 27.63 15.88
CA GLN A 645 4.57 27.59 17.32
C GLN A 645 3.76 28.75 17.90
N ALA A 646 2.85 28.44 18.82
CA ALA A 646 2.04 29.43 19.55
C ALA A 646 2.36 29.36 21.03
N LYS A 647 2.78 30.49 21.60
CA LYS A 647 3.13 30.62 23.00
C LYS A 647 2.20 31.59 23.72
N LEU A 648 1.37 31.08 24.64
CA LEU A 648 0.51 31.89 25.45
C LEU A 648 1.31 32.54 26.57
N ILE A 649 1.47 33.89 26.50
CA ILE A 649 2.33 34.66 27.38
C ILE A 649 1.55 35.27 28.53
N ASP A 650 0.39 35.88 28.25
CA ASP A 650 -0.44 36.61 29.20
C ASP A 650 -1.92 36.52 28.82
N GLY A 651 -2.78 36.99 29.70
CA GLY A 651 -4.23 37.08 29.42
C GLY A 651 -4.98 37.71 30.59
N ALA A 652 -6.30 37.77 30.47
CA ALA A 652 -7.17 38.15 31.54
C ALA A 652 -8.53 37.46 31.43
N TYR A 653 -9.12 37.20 32.57
CA TYR A 653 -10.48 36.64 32.68
C TYR A 653 -11.36 37.49 33.55
N HIS A 654 -12.67 37.26 33.51
CA HIS A 654 -13.65 37.89 34.34
C HIS A 654 -14.46 36.79 35.04
N ASP A 655 -14.64 36.89 36.36
CA ASP A 655 -15.20 35.80 37.19
C ASP A 655 -16.61 35.32 36.74
N VAL A 656 -17.39 36.18 36.10
CA VAL A 656 -18.76 35.89 35.71
C VAL A 656 -18.91 35.70 34.19
N ASP A 657 -18.12 36.43 33.36
CA ASP A 657 -18.32 36.51 31.91
C ASP A 657 -17.29 35.66 31.12
N SER A 658 -16.36 35.00 31.80
CA SER A 658 -15.40 34.13 31.14
C SER A 658 -15.88 32.70 31.04
N SER A 659 -15.61 32.08 29.93
CA SER A 659 -15.92 30.69 29.64
C SER A 659 -14.86 30.08 28.67
N VAL A 660 -14.76 28.77 28.63
CA VAL A 660 -13.89 28.04 27.66
C VAL A 660 -14.20 28.52 26.22
N MET A 661 -15.48 28.71 25.89
CA MET A 661 -15.92 29.20 24.58
C MET A 661 -15.48 30.64 24.30
N ALA A 662 -15.46 31.54 25.30
CA ALA A 662 -14.98 32.90 25.12
C ALA A 662 -13.47 32.92 24.81
N PHE A 663 -12.69 32.05 25.49
CA PHE A 663 -11.24 31.87 25.22
C PHE A 663 -10.99 31.21 23.87
N GLU A 664 -11.82 30.25 23.42
CA GLU A 664 -11.79 29.67 22.09
C GLU A 664 -11.94 30.76 21.01
N ILE A 665 -12.95 31.59 21.13
CA ILE A 665 -13.22 32.70 20.20
C ILE A 665 -12.06 33.71 20.21
N ALA A 666 -11.57 34.09 21.41
CA ALA A 666 -10.47 35.03 21.55
C ALA A 666 -9.19 34.50 20.89
N ALA A 667 -8.84 33.23 21.14
CA ALA A 667 -7.67 32.57 20.57
C ALA A 667 -7.78 32.46 19.03
N ARG A 668 -8.96 32.11 18.50
CA ARG A 668 -9.23 32.06 17.07
C ARG A 668 -8.97 33.40 16.40
N GLN A 669 -9.42 34.50 16.97
CA GLN A 669 -9.21 35.84 16.40
C GLN A 669 -7.75 36.30 16.57
N ALA A 670 -7.16 36.02 17.73
CA ALA A 670 -5.75 36.30 17.97
C ALA A 670 -4.84 35.58 16.96
N PHE A 671 -5.16 34.34 16.61
CA PHE A 671 -4.42 33.57 15.62
C PHE A 671 -4.53 34.18 14.22
N LYS A 672 -5.75 34.50 13.76
CA LYS A 672 -5.94 35.17 12.47
C LYS A 672 -5.21 36.51 12.36
N GLU A 673 -5.16 37.27 13.46
CA GLU A 673 -4.37 38.51 13.51
C GLU A 673 -2.86 38.24 13.53
N GLY A 674 -2.44 37.22 14.28
CA GLY A 674 -1.06 36.78 14.38
C GLY A 674 -0.48 36.34 13.03
N LEU A 675 -1.23 35.56 12.28
CA LEU A 675 -0.83 35.14 10.93
C LEU A 675 -0.62 36.33 9.98
N ARG A 676 -1.51 37.33 10.03
CA ARG A 676 -1.36 38.55 9.23
C ARG A 676 -0.09 39.34 9.60
N LYS A 677 0.18 39.48 10.90
CA LYS A 677 1.35 40.19 11.39
C LYS A 677 2.67 39.43 11.20
N ALA A 678 2.61 38.10 11.24
CA ALA A 678 3.75 37.23 11.04
C ALA A 678 4.06 36.95 9.55
N ASN A 679 3.43 37.69 8.64
CA ASN A 679 3.62 37.54 7.20
C ASN A 679 3.41 36.10 6.74
N ALA A 680 2.18 35.60 6.87
CA ALA A 680 1.78 34.31 6.34
C ALA A 680 1.92 34.27 4.83
N ARG A 681 2.51 33.20 4.29
CA ARG A 681 2.80 32.98 2.87
C ARG A 681 2.37 31.60 2.43
N LEU A 682 2.12 31.42 1.14
CA LEU A 682 1.84 30.14 0.52
C LEU A 682 3.10 29.28 0.42
N MET A 683 2.92 27.99 0.67
CA MET A 683 3.89 26.94 0.42
C MET A 683 3.34 25.96 -0.61
N GLU A 684 4.22 25.50 -1.48
CA GLU A 684 3.92 24.49 -2.49
C GLU A 684 4.67 23.19 -2.18
N PRO A 685 4.07 22.02 -2.47
CA PRO A 685 4.76 20.74 -2.34
C PRO A 685 5.83 20.61 -3.41
N VAL A 686 7.06 20.32 -2.99
CA VAL A 686 8.22 20.07 -3.85
C VAL A 686 8.45 18.56 -3.91
N MET A 687 8.49 18.05 -5.12
CA MET A 687 8.71 16.65 -5.41
C MET A 687 10.20 16.40 -5.65
N LYS A 688 10.73 15.37 -5.03
CA LYS A 688 12.01 14.79 -5.41
C LYS A 688 11.79 13.92 -6.63
N VAL A 689 12.32 14.37 -7.75
CA VAL A 689 12.17 13.73 -9.05
C VAL A 689 13.47 13.07 -9.42
N GLU A 690 13.43 11.83 -9.80
CA GLU A 690 14.56 11.10 -10.36
C GLU A 690 14.20 10.68 -11.80
N VAL A 691 14.97 11.17 -12.77
CA VAL A 691 14.80 10.84 -14.18
C VAL A 691 15.96 9.99 -14.64
N ILE A 692 15.66 8.83 -15.21
CA ILE A 692 16.64 7.94 -15.84
C ILE A 692 16.48 8.08 -17.34
N THR A 693 17.54 8.51 -18.02
CA THR A 693 17.52 8.83 -19.44
C THR A 693 18.81 8.39 -20.13
N PRO A 694 18.78 8.04 -21.43
CA PRO A 694 20.00 7.91 -22.21
C PRO A 694 20.82 9.21 -22.21
N GLU A 695 22.14 9.10 -22.29
CA GLU A 695 23.06 10.24 -22.27
C GLU A 695 22.71 11.29 -23.33
N ASP A 696 22.31 10.84 -24.52
CA ASP A 696 21.90 11.71 -25.65
C ASP A 696 20.75 12.67 -25.32
N HIS A 697 19.90 12.33 -24.37
CA HIS A 697 18.70 13.11 -23.98
C HIS A 697 18.86 13.82 -22.63
N MET A 698 19.98 13.63 -21.92
CA MET A 698 20.16 14.22 -20.59
C MET A 698 20.06 15.75 -20.60
N GLY A 699 20.60 16.40 -21.63
CA GLY A 699 20.54 17.85 -21.78
C GLY A 699 19.11 18.37 -21.94
N ASP A 700 18.29 17.69 -22.74
CA ASP A 700 16.89 18.05 -22.96
C ASP A 700 16.07 17.88 -21.67
N VAL A 701 16.31 16.79 -20.92
CA VAL A 701 15.67 16.52 -19.62
C VAL A 701 16.01 17.61 -18.61
N ILE A 702 17.29 17.97 -18.46
CA ILE A 702 17.72 19.03 -17.55
C ILE A 702 17.09 20.37 -17.96
N GLY A 703 17.05 20.67 -19.26
CA GLY A 703 16.42 21.87 -19.79
C GLY A 703 14.92 21.94 -19.44
N ASP A 704 14.18 20.84 -19.61
CA ASP A 704 12.76 20.77 -19.29
C ASP A 704 12.51 20.89 -17.78
N ILE A 705 13.29 20.20 -16.94
CA ILE A 705 13.22 20.30 -15.47
C ILE A 705 13.45 21.75 -15.01
N ASN A 706 14.46 22.43 -15.54
CA ASN A 706 14.73 23.83 -15.22
C ASN A 706 13.57 24.75 -15.67
N SER A 707 12.97 24.48 -16.83
CA SER A 707 11.81 25.23 -17.32
C SER A 707 10.60 25.09 -16.41
N ARG A 708 10.51 23.98 -15.71
CA ARG A 708 9.47 23.64 -14.70
C ARG A 708 9.80 24.15 -13.30
N ARG A 709 10.73 25.07 -13.16
CA ARG A 709 11.19 25.61 -11.88
C ARG A 709 11.91 24.56 -11.02
N GLY A 710 12.36 23.47 -11.63
CA GLY A 710 13.10 22.45 -10.92
C GLY A 710 14.52 22.88 -10.59
N ASN A 711 15.02 22.43 -9.44
CA ASN A 711 16.40 22.59 -9.01
C ASN A 711 17.12 21.25 -9.18
N VAL A 712 18.01 21.16 -10.15
CA VAL A 712 18.78 19.93 -10.41
C VAL A 712 19.86 19.80 -9.33
N GLY A 713 19.80 18.73 -8.55
CA GLY A 713 20.72 18.44 -7.45
C GLY A 713 21.88 17.56 -7.90
N GLU A 714 21.63 16.29 -8.16
CA GLU A 714 22.67 15.31 -8.46
C GLU A 714 22.52 14.74 -9.87
N LEU A 715 23.65 14.54 -10.53
CA LEU A 715 23.74 13.77 -11.77
C LEU A 715 24.53 12.51 -11.48
N GLY A 716 23.97 11.37 -11.86
CA GLY A 716 24.58 10.06 -11.66
C GLY A 716 24.73 9.28 -12.95
N ASP A 717 25.61 8.33 -12.93
CA ASP A 717 25.78 7.33 -14.00
C ASP A 717 25.16 6.02 -13.57
N ARG A 718 24.37 5.43 -14.44
CA ARG A 718 23.70 4.17 -14.19
C ARG A 718 23.83 3.25 -15.39
N SER A 719 24.88 2.46 -15.40
CA SER A 719 25.21 1.59 -16.54
C SER A 719 25.32 2.40 -17.86
N ASN A 720 24.40 2.22 -18.81
CA ASN A 720 24.32 2.97 -20.06
C ASN A 720 23.33 4.13 -20.03
N MET A 721 22.82 4.49 -18.85
CA MET A 721 21.83 5.54 -18.65
C MET A 721 22.40 6.58 -17.69
N LYS A 722 21.88 7.80 -17.80
CA LYS A 722 22.17 8.89 -16.87
C LYS A 722 20.98 9.08 -15.93
N THR A 723 21.27 9.37 -14.68
CA THR A 723 20.25 9.71 -13.68
C THR A 723 20.32 11.18 -13.35
N VAL A 724 19.18 11.87 -13.44
CA VAL A 724 19.02 13.27 -13.07
C VAL A 724 18.11 13.33 -11.85
N LYS A 725 18.65 13.72 -10.70
CA LYS A 725 17.86 13.98 -9.49
C LYS A 725 17.60 15.47 -9.36
N ALA A 726 16.35 15.83 -9.14
CA ALA A 726 15.93 17.22 -9.07
C ALA A 726 14.78 17.41 -8.07
N PHE A 727 14.64 18.63 -7.57
CA PHE A 727 13.50 19.05 -6.78
C PHE A 727 12.61 19.95 -7.62
N VAL A 728 11.36 19.58 -7.84
CA VAL A 728 10.44 20.26 -8.74
C VAL A 728 9.09 20.48 -8.06
N PRO A 729 8.50 21.69 -8.10
CA PRO A 729 7.15 21.91 -7.57
C PRO A 729 6.12 21.03 -8.27
N LEU A 730 5.23 20.40 -7.49
CA LEU A 730 4.21 19.50 -8.01
C LEU A 730 3.34 20.13 -9.09
N ALA A 731 2.98 21.40 -8.92
CA ALA A 731 2.19 22.16 -9.90
C ALA A 731 2.79 22.16 -11.32
N ASN A 732 4.11 22.05 -11.43
CA ASN A 732 4.82 22.03 -12.70
C ASN A 732 5.08 20.61 -13.24
N MET A 733 4.72 19.57 -12.49
CA MET A 733 4.93 18.18 -12.90
C MET A 733 3.73 17.56 -13.61
N PHE A 734 2.58 18.24 -13.66
CA PHE A 734 1.44 17.73 -14.40
C PHE A 734 1.78 17.53 -15.88
N GLN A 735 1.37 16.39 -16.44
CA GLN A 735 1.65 15.97 -17.81
C GLN A 735 3.15 15.83 -18.16
N TYR A 736 4.03 15.76 -17.13
CA TYR A 736 5.46 15.59 -17.36
C TYR A 736 5.80 14.30 -18.12
N VAL A 737 5.08 13.21 -17.85
CA VAL A 737 5.23 11.94 -18.58
C VAL A 737 5.18 12.11 -20.09
N SER A 738 4.19 12.87 -20.57
CA SER A 738 3.98 13.10 -22.00
C SER A 738 5.14 13.91 -22.59
N SER A 739 5.60 14.94 -21.88
CA SER A 739 6.76 15.73 -22.29
C SER A 739 8.03 14.88 -22.32
N LEU A 740 8.27 14.11 -21.25
CA LEU A 740 9.45 13.26 -21.12
C LEU A 740 9.49 12.20 -22.23
N ARG A 741 8.38 11.51 -22.48
CA ARG A 741 8.26 10.52 -23.57
C ARG A 741 8.49 11.15 -24.94
N GLY A 742 7.96 12.34 -25.17
CA GLY A 742 8.16 13.09 -26.42
C GLY A 742 9.63 13.41 -26.69
N MET A 743 10.35 13.97 -25.70
CA MET A 743 11.74 14.38 -25.86
C MET A 743 12.73 13.20 -25.89
N THR A 744 12.42 12.10 -25.21
CA THR A 744 13.32 10.93 -25.08
C THR A 744 12.91 9.75 -25.97
N LYS A 745 11.92 9.91 -26.84
CA LYS A 745 11.35 8.86 -27.69
C LYS A 745 10.89 7.65 -26.88
N GLY A 746 10.34 7.89 -25.70
CA GLY A 746 9.85 6.87 -24.78
C GLY A 746 10.94 6.06 -24.04
N ARG A 747 12.21 6.46 -24.13
CA ARG A 747 13.33 5.71 -23.51
C ARG A 747 13.67 6.15 -22.09
N ALA A 748 13.17 7.29 -21.64
CA ALA A 748 13.38 7.76 -20.28
C ALA A 748 12.20 7.35 -19.37
N GLN A 749 12.53 7.15 -18.11
CA GLN A 749 11.59 6.90 -17.03
C GLN A 749 11.82 7.94 -15.94
N TYR A 750 10.78 8.24 -15.17
CA TYR A 750 10.93 9.08 -13.99
C TYR A 750 10.12 8.51 -12.83
N THR A 751 10.58 8.85 -11.65
CA THR A 751 9.85 8.66 -10.40
C THR A 751 9.81 9.99 -9.66
N MET A 752 8.77 10.21 -8.88
CA MET A 752 8.67 11.37 -8.01
C MET A 752 8.06 10.98 -6.67
N GLU A 753 8.57 11.60 -5.62
CA GLU A 753 8.06 11.46 -4.27
C GLU A 753 7.98 12.85 -3.63
N LEU A 754 7.04 13.05 -2.69
CA LEU A 754 6.99 14.29 -1.94
C LEU A 754 8.21 14.35 -1.02
N ASP A 755 9.01 15.42 -1.15
CA ASP A 755 10.17 15.64 -0.32
C ASP A 755 9.85 16.63 0.82
N HIS A 756 9.47 17.85 0.46
CA HIS A 756 9.16 18.91 1.42
C HIS A 756 8.19 19.95 0.85
N TYR A 757 7.82 20.91 1.70
CA TYR A 757 7.09 22.11 1.28
C TYR A 757 8.02 23.31 1.25
N GLU A 758 7.98 24.09 0.17
CA GLU A 758 8.79 25.30 0.00
C GLU A 758 7.90 26.53 -0.22
N LEU A 759 8.42 27.71 0.11
CA LEU A 759 7.70 28.97 -0.09
C LEU A 759 7.52 29.25 -1.58
N VAL A 760 6.29 29.49 -2.00
CA VAL A 760 5.98 29.90 -3.37
C VAL A 760 6.68 31.22 -3.69
N PRO A 761 7.35 31.37 -4.85
CA PRO A 761 7.95 32.64 -5.27
C PRO A 761 6.91 33.76 -5.35
N PRO A 762 7.26 34.99 -4.92
CA PRO A 762 6.29 36.09 -4.76
C PRO A 762 5.47 36.44 -6.01
N ASN A 763 6.03 36.22 -7.20
CA ASN A 763 5.31 36.46 -8.45
C ASN A 763 4.21 35.42 -8.68
N VAL A 764 4.55 34.11 -8.49
CA VAL A 764 3.62 32.99 -8.65
C VAL A 764 2.57 33.03 -7.55
N GLU A 765 2.95 33.36 -6.32
CA GLU A 765 2.05 33.50 -5.19
C GLU A 765 0.92 34.53 -5.45
N LYS A 766 1.26 35.69 -6.05
CA LYS A 766 0.27 36.71 -6.41
C LYS A 766 -0.73 36.23 -7.46
N ASP A 767 -0.24 35.49 -8.44
CA ASP A 767 -1.07 34.96 -9.52
C ASP A 767 -2.02 33.89 -8.98
N LEU A 768 -1.52 32.97 -8.12
CA LEU A 768 -2.31 31.94 -7.46
C LEU A 768 -3.40 32.53 -6.55
N ILE A 769 -3.03 33.48 -5.67
CA ILE A 769 -4.00 34.16 -4.81
C ILE A 769 -5.06 34.89 -5.67
N GLY A 770 -4.64 35.44 -6.82
CA GLY A 770 -5.55 36.10 -7.77
C GLY A 770 -6.55 35.13 -8.41
N GLN A 771 -6.13 33.90 -8.68
CA GLN A 771 -6.99 32.83 -9.22
C GLN A 771 -7.99 32.35 -8.16
N PHE A 772 -7.54 31.96 -6.99
CA PHE A 772 -8.41 31.48 -5.90
C PHE A 772 -9.45 32.49 -5.46
N ARG A 773 -9.10 33.80 -5.43
CA ARG A 773 -10.08 34.85 -5.10
C ARG A 773 -11.06 35.20 -6.22
N LYS A 774 -10.79 34.78 -7.47
CA LYS A 774 -11.74 34.92 -8.58
C LYS A 774 -12.75 33.79 -8.57
N GLU A 775 -12.27 32.57 -8.30
CA GLU A 775 -13.11 31.40 -8.12
C GLU A 775 -14.12 31.63 -6.98
N GLU A 776 -13.70 32.18 -5.83
CA GLU A 776 -14.60 32.60 -4.74
C GLU A 776 -15.68 33.63 -5.14
N LYS A 777 -15.49 34.39 -6.21
CA LYS A 777 -16.44 35.44 -6.65
C LYS A 777 -17.34 35.01 -7.80
N GLU A 778 -16.97 33.98 -8.55
CA GLU A 778 -17.82 33.43 -9.61
C GLU A 778 -18.84 32.44 -9.05
N ASP A 779 -18.60 31.91 -7.83
CA ASP A 779 -19.51 31.01 -7.12
C ASP A 779 -20.49 31.77 -6.17
N ASP A 780 -20.29 33.06 -5.89
CA ASP A 780 -21.22 33.97 -5.18
C ASP A 780 -22.22 34.60 -6.19
#